data_ef75bcdda0637bab534cb21bc49397f4
#
_entry.id   ef75bcdda0637bab534cb21bc49397f4
#
_cell.length_a   1.000
_cell.length_b   1.000
_cell.length_c   1.000
_cell.angle_alpha   90.00
_cell.angle_beta   90.00
_cell.angle_gamma   90.00
#
_symmetry.space_group_name_H-M   'P 1'
#
loop_
_entity.id
_entity.type
_entity.pdbx_description
1 polymer ?
#
loop_
_entity_poly.entity_id
_entity_poly.type
_entity_poly.pdbx_seq_one_letter_code
_entity_poly.pdbx_strand_id
1 'polypeptide(L)'
;MNEFGEMFKKLTGYEPLRWQSRLYDEWLDGDIQPVIDLPTGMGKTNIMAIWFIARIRQMEEKRPKLPTRLVYVVDRRTVVDQATTLAETIKCEATKVGVAAPAVSTLRGQFADNRDWTRDPSQPAIVIGTVDMIGSRLLFSGYRSSYKQRPLDAGLLGQDSLLILDEAHLSEPFAKLVGSIGGEGRFQTGQGKPMRVVRMSATINAADSGVFRLSDADLVGDKQSNVVLTRYQAEKHLNIHEPVEKQREEIVRKAAQLAGDGSRIVVFVRSPDDASDIVDKIREFGDKKNKPFKNAVEILTGTMRGLERDELIEHSVMQRFLHPANQADDGPAILVSTSAGEVGFDLNADHLVCDAAPLDSIIQRLGRVNRRGERSANVHIFPAKPKDKRKKGTDESEEIGNLEYTYETASIKAVELLKRLPKFPDGSLDASPKALAGLDKPDKALTPKPAIVELTDILLDAWSMTTIVEPMPGRPPVADWLRGIADDMPDTTIAWRAELDIDGFGDLDIGDIEEWFDAHRVLSHETLTVPTKKAAEFLIERWKILENKPADQIQKQIGEHPCVIDQGGLRMIRLRDLIGRIEKNQMRDILNADVILPASFGGIERGVGLLDSEAPKSKSDAGAEALVQTATVADVADKQLSDTNRRYRLMKIGESEEALCDDKPVNTDVLSKFVLDLRSDDDTVRQLISMIPKRDRPECGSQSQSLADHVACVEKHAEEIARRLNLEASFAEALRLAAKRHDEGKRRAIWQKAVGGSVDKPLAKSGGRIGHIARNYRHEFGSLREFIDNDAAKCNAEILDLAAHLIAAHHGRGRPHFPKGGFDPDASNKSPEIGVEVMRRFGRLQRQYGYWRLAWLENLLRCADALASAENDGGLRK
;
A
#
# COMPACT_ATOMS: atom_id res chain seq x y z
N MET A 1 -36.93 11.56 -2.81
CA MET A 1 -35.62 10.88 -2.93
C MET A 1 -35.86 9.38 -2.82
N ASN A 2 -35.20 8.56 -3.60
CA ASN A 2 -35.29 7.11 -3.39
C ASN A 2 -34.45 6.72 -2.17
N GLU A 3 -34.68 5.55 -1.59
CA GLU A 3 -34.01 5.04 -0.39
C GLU A 3 -32.47 5.04 -0.52
N PHE A 4 -31.97 4.77 -1.73
CA PHE A 4 -30.56 4.87 -2.06
C PHE A 4 -29.99 6.28 -1.88
N GLY A 5 -30.67 7.31 -2.44
CA GLY A 5 -30.19 8.70 -2.37
C GLY A 5 -30.09 9.23 -0.93
N GLU A 6 -31.05 8.88 -0.07
CA GLU A 6 -31.01 9.26 1.34
C GLU A 6 -29.85 8.58 2.09
N MET A 7 -29.62 7.29 1.86
CA MET A 7 -28.52 6.55 2.48
C MET A 7 -27.18 7.06 1.98
N PHE A 8 -27.04 7.25 0.67
CA PHE A 8 -25.82 7.76 0.05
C PHE A 8 -25.45 9.14 0.62
N LYS A 9 -26.42 10.04 0.75
CA LYS A 9 -26.19 11.35 1.35
C LYS A 9 -25.77 11.27 2.82
N LYS A 10 -26.38 10.40 3.62
CA LYS A 10 -25.99 10.17 5.01
C LYS A 10 -24.56 9.67 5.12
N LEU A 11 -24.13 8.73 4.25
CA LEU A 11 -22.82 8.12 4.31
C LEU A 11 -21.68 8.98 3.72
N THR A 12 -21.99 9.86 2.75
CA THR A 12 -20.97 10.61 2.01
C THR A 12 -21.04 12.13 2.22
N GLY A 13 -22.15 12.63 2.74
CA GLY A 13 -22.43 14.07 2.83
C GLY A 13 -22.93 14.71 1.53
N TYR A 14 -23.02 13.98 0.42
CA TYR A 14 -23.36 14.48 -0.89
C TYR A 14 -24.58 13.77 -1.49
N GLU A 15 -25.35 14.49 -2.31
CA GLU A 15 -26.36 13.86 -3.15
C GLU A 15 -25.69 12.98 -4.22
N PRO A 16 -26.26 11.80 -4.56
CA PRO A 16 -25.69 10.98 -5.61
C PRO A 16 -25.85 11.64 -6.97
N LEU A 17 -24.82 11.53 -7.79
CA LEU A 17 -24.88 11.87 -9.20
C LEU A 17 -25.74 10.85 -9.95
N ARG A 18 -26.35 11.25 -11.07
CA ARG A 18 -27.26 10.35 -11.84
C ARG A 18 -26.58 9.04 -12.25
N TRP A 19 -25.35 9.09 -12.72
CA TRP A 19 -24.58 7.91 -13.05
C TRP A 19 -24.35 6.97 -11.85
N GLN A 20 -24.21 7.55 -10.63
CA GLN A 20 -24.03 6.77 -9.40
C GLN A 20 -25.30 6.00 -9.03
N SER A 21 -26.46 6.61 -9.22
CA SER A 21 -27.73 5.95 -9.00
C SER A 21 -27.95 4.82 -10.01
N ARG A 22 -27.61 5.05 -11.30
CA ARG A 22 -27.70 4.02 -12.34
C ARG A 22 -26.75 2.84 -12.06
N LEU A 23 -25.51 3.13 -11.66
CA LEU A 23 -24.56 2.07 -11.29
C LEU A 23 -25.02 1.28 -10.06
N TYR A 24 -25.65 1.96 -9.09
CA TYR A 24 -26.25 1.29 -7.93
C TYR A 24 -27.34 0.29 -8.35
N ASP A 25 -28.26 0.69 -9.24
CA ASP A 25 -29.33 -0.17 -9.71
C ASP A 25 -28.77 -1.42 -10.41
N GLU A 26 -27.76 -1.26 -11.29
CA GLU A 26 -27.08 -2.38 -11.96
C GLU A 26 -26.38 -3.31 -10.94
N TRP A 27 -25.68 -2.77 -9.96
CA TRP A 27 -24.99 -3.56 -8.95
C TRP A 27 -25.94 -4.23 -7.94
N LEU A 28 -27.08 -3.61 -7.64
CA LEU A 28 -28.11 -4.23 -6.82
C LEU A 28 -28.63 -5.52 -7.47
N ASP A 29 -28.73 -5.54 -8.80
CA ASP A 29 -29.07 -6.72 -9.57
C ASP A 29 -27.90 -7.71 -9.76
N GLY A 30 -26.70 -7.33 -9.34
CA GLY A 30 -25.48 -8.13 -9.43
C GLY A 30 -24.79 -8.06 -10.79
N ASP A 31 -25.22 -7.12 -11.64
CA ASP A 31 -24.58 -6.84 -12.93
C ASP A 31 -23.38 -5.90 -12.71
N ILE A 32 -22.18 -6.49 -12.69
CA ILE A 32 -20.91 -5.78 -12.46
C ILE A 32 -20.18 -5.66 -13.79
N GLN A 33 -20.12 -4.44 -14.32
CA GLN A 33 -19.40 -4.14 -15.55
C GLN A 33 -17.88 -4.23 -15.30
N PRO A 34 -17.12 -4.88 -16.17
CA PRO A 34 -15.68 -5.04 -16.01
C PRO A 34 -14.89 -3.74 -16.18
N VAL A 35 -15.51 -2.74 -16.79
CA VAL A 35 -14.88 -1.46 -17.11
C VAL A 35 -15.83 -0.30 -16.80
N ILE A 36 -15.30 0.72 -16.10
CA ILE A 36 -15.99 1.99 -15.86
C ILE A 36 -15.13 3.11 -16.47
N ASP A 37 -15.62 3.69 -17.56
CA ASP A 37 -14.97 4.76 -18.30
C ASP A 37 -15.66 6.10 -18.01
N LEU A 38 -15.11 6.83 -17.05
CA LEU A 38 -15.64 8.12 -16.61
C LEU A 38 -14.52 9.16 -16.55
N PRO A 39 -14.77 10.39 -16.98
CA PRO A 39 -13.80 11.48 -16.85
C PRO A 39 -13.29 11.67 -15.41
N THR A 40 -12.14 12.30 -15.27
CA THR A 40 -11.63 12.70 -13.96
C THR A 40 -12.55 13.72 -13.29
N GLY A 41 -12.65 13.71 -11.96
CA GLY A 41 -13.50 14.67 -11.23
C GLY A 41 -14.98 14.31 -11.14
N MET A 42 -15.42 13.16 -11.65
CA MET A 42 -16.82 12.71 -11.63
C MET A 42 -17.22 11.97 -10.34
N GLY A 43 -16.41 12.00 -9.29
CA GLY A 43 -16.72 11.35 -8.01
C GLY A 43 -16.63 9.82 -8.05
N LYS A 44 -15.68 9.26 -8.83
CA LYS A 44 -15.45 7.81 -8.99
C LYS A 44 -15.21 7.09 -7.65
N THR A 45 -14.51 7.72 -6.71
CA THR A 45 -14.16 7.12 -5.41
C THR A 45 -15.41 6.74 -4.58
N ASN A 46 -16.53 7.43 -4.77
CA ASN A 46 -17.80 7.11 -4.11
C ASN A 46 -18.39 5.72 -4.50
N ILE A 47 -17.75 5.01 -5.42
CA ILE A 47 -18.10 3.62 -5.75
C ILE A 47 -18.06 2.71 -4.51
N MET A 48 -17.26 3.06 -3.49
CA MET A 48 -17.23 2.36 -2.21
C MET A 48 -18.58 2.45 -1.48
N ALA A 49 -19.19 3.64 -1.48
CA ALA A 49 -20.52 3.83 -0.88
C ALA A 49 -21.61 3.10 -1.69
N ILE A 50 -21.52 3.14 -3.02
CA ILE A 50 -22.44 2.43 -3.91
C ILE A 50 -22.40 0.92 -3.61
N TRP A 51 -21.19 0.32 -3.60
CA TRP A 51 -21.03 -1.09 -3.28
C TRP A 51 -21.57 -1.43 -1.88
N PHE A 52 -21.26 -0.60 -0.89
CA PHE A 52 -21.65 -0.86 0.49
C PHE A 52 -23.17 -0.84 0.65
N ILE A 53 -23.85 0.17 0.10
CA ILE A 53 -25.32 0.29 0.17
C ILE A 53 -25.98 -0.89 -0.57
N ALA A 54 -25.54 -1.21 -1.79
CA ALA A 54 -26.06 -2.33 -2.56
C ALA A 54 -25.84 -3.67 -1.83
N ARG A 55 -24.66 -3.87 -1.24
CA ARG A 55 -24.32 -5.08 -0.49
C ARG A 55 -25.21 -5.26 0.74
N ILE A 56 -25.44 -4.19 1.53
CA ILE A 56 -26.33 -4.26 2.70
C ILE A 56 -27.75 -4.59 2.28
N ARG A 57 -28.26 -3.91 1.26
CA ARG A 57 -29.60 -4.18 0.74
C ARG A 57 -29.78 -5.63 0.31
N GLN A 58 -28.81 -6.18 -0.42
CA GLN A 58 -28.82 -7.60 -0.81
C GLN A 58 -28.76 -8.54 0.40
N MET A 59 -28.08 -8.16 1.49
CA MET A 59 -28.06 -8.96 2.73
C MET A 59 -29.42 -8.94 3.42
N GLU A 60 -30.10 -7.80 3.50
CA GLU A 60 -31.45 -7.67 4.04
C GLU A 60 -32.44 -8.53 3.25
N GLU A 61 -32.33 -8.54 1.92
CA GLU A 61 -33.15 -9.35 1.03
C GLU A 61 -32.76 -10.84 0.98
N LYS A 62 -31.69 -11.22 1.70
CA LYS A 62 -31.11 -12.59 1.70
C LYS A 62 -30.69 -13.08 0.31
N ARG A 63 -30.29 -12.19 -0.56
CA ARG A 63 -29.87 -12.47 -1.95
C ARG A 63 -28.50 -11.85 -2.27
N PRO A 64 -27.43 -12.23 -1.56
CA PRO A 64 -26.11 -11.62 -1.77
C PRO A 64 -25.54 -12.03 -3.14
N LYS A 65 -25.47 -11.08 -4.06
CA LYS A 65 -24.87 -11.21 -5.40
C LYS A 65 -23.50 -10.56 -5.48
N LEU A 66 -23.29 -9.47 -4.73
CA LEU A 66 -21.99 -8.78 -4.64
C LEU A 66 -21.04 -9.52 -3.70
N PRO A 67 -19.73 -9.50 -4.00
CA PRO A 67 -18.71 -10.02 -3.09
C PRO A 67 -18.72 -9.31 -1.72
N THR A 68 -18.28 -10.04 -0.70
CA THR A 68 -18.27 -9.55 0.69
C THR A 68 -17.21 -8.48 0.93
N ARG A 69 -16.12 -8.48 0.15
CA ARG A 69 -15.03 -7.50 0.25
C ARG A 69 -14.92 -6.64 -1.00
N LEU A 70 -14.73 -5.34 -0.79
CA LEU A 70 -14.30 -4.42 -1.83
C LEU A 70 -12.81 -4.12 -1.62
N VAL A 71 -12.00 -4.33 -2.65
CA VAL A 71 -10.55 -4.06 -2.67
C VAL A 71 -10.30 -2.90 -3.63
N TYR A 72 -10.05 -1.72 -3.09
CA TYR A 72 -9.81 -0.51 -3.87
C TYR A 72 -8.31 -0.32 -4.08
N VAL A 73 -7.87 -0.50 -5.31
CA VAL A 73 -6.45 -0.48 -5.68
C VAL A 73 -6.13 0.78 -6.45
N VAL A 74 -5.07 1.44 -6.02
CA VAL A 74 -4.57 2.66 -6.65
C VAL A 74 -3.09 2.52 -6.98
N ASP A 75 -2.62 3.25 -7.97
CA ASP A 75 -1.21 3.21 -8.35
C ASP A 75 -0.33 3.97 -7.34
N ARG A 76 -0.81 5.08 -6.78
CA ARG A 76 -0.01 5.99 -5.95
C ARG A 76 -0.49 6.08 -4.51
N ARG A 77 0.48 6.17 -3.59
CA ARG A 77 0.24 6.23 -2.14
C ARG A 77 -0.65 7.40 -1.71
N THR A 78 -0.53 8.54 -2.35
CA THR A 78 -1.33 9.75 -2.04
C THR A 78 -2.83 9.56 -2.26
N VAL A 79 -3.22 8.73 -3.23
CA VAL A 79 -4.64 8.39 -3.47
C VAL A 79 -5.20 7.51 -2.36
N VAL A 80 -4.33 6.66 -1.77
CA VAL A 80 -4.73 5.76 -0.67
C VAL A 80 -5.32 6.55 0.49
N ASP A 81 -4.75 7.72 0.82
CA ASP A 81 -5.17 8.53 1.95
C ASP A 81 -6.57 9.11 1.80
N GLN A 82 -6.86 9.68 0.64
CA GLN A 82 -8.19 10.21 0.34
C GLN A 82 -9.24 9.11 0.29
N ALA A 83 -8.91 7.97 -0.33
CA ALA A 83 -9.79 6.81 -0.38
C ALA A 83 -10.06 6.26 1.03
N THR A 84 -9.04 6.24 1.89
CA THR A 84 -9.15 5.81 3.30
C THR A 84 -10.06 6.74 4.09
N THR A 85 -9.89 8.05 3.95
CA THR A 85 -10.73 9.04 4.64
C THR A 85 -12.20 8.84 4.28
N LEU A 86 -12.51 8.62 3.02
CA LEU A 86 -13.88 8.34 2.58
C LEU A 86 -14.41 7.02 3.19
N ALA A 87 -13.62 5.96 3.18
CA ALA A 87 -14.03 4.67 3.74
C ALA A 87 -14.27 4.74 5.26
N GLU A 88 -13.41 5.45 6.01
CA GLU A 88 -13.61 5.66 7.44
C GLU A 88 -14.84 6.57 7.71
N THR A 89 -15.12 7.54 6.85
CA THR A 89 -16.35 8.31 6.91
C THR A 89 -17.57 7.42 6.72
N ILE A 90 -17.57 6.54 5.71
CA ILE A 90 -18.63 5.56 5.48
C ILE A 90 -18.83 4.67 6.72
N LYS A 91 -17.73 4.16 7.32
CA LYS A 91 -17.78 3.33 8.53
C LYS A 91 -18.40 4.09 9.73
N CYS A 92 -17.95 5.31 9.96
CA CYS A 92 -18.45 6.16 11.06
C CYS A 92 -19.93 6.46 10.89
N GLU A 93 -20.33 6.92 9.70
CA GLU A 93 -21.73 7.30 9.42
C GLU A 93 -22.66 6.07 9.40
N ALA A 94 -22.19 4.92 8.90
CA ALA A 94 -22.95 3.66 8.97
C ALA A 94 -23.29 3.29 10.41
N THR A 95 -22.33 3.44 11.32
CA THR A 95 -22.56 3.20 12.75
C THR A 95 -23.61 4.15 13.33
N LYS A 96 -23.56 5.45 12.95
CA LYS A 96 -24.53 6.46 13.44
C LYS A 96 -25.95 6.19 12.94
N VAL A 97 -26.10 5.67 11.74
CA VAL A 97 -27.43 5.32 11.19
C VAL A 97 -27.92 3.93 11.60
N GLY A 98 -27.17 3.21 12.44
CA GLY A 98 -27.57 1.91 12.97
C GLY A 98 -27.42 0.74 11.99
N VAL A 99 -26.60 0.90 10.95
CA VAL A 99 -26.30 -0.15 9.98
C VAL A 99 -24.96 -0.81 10.35
N ALA A 100 -24.84 -2.12 10.12
CA ALA A 100 -23.60 -2.85 10.35
C ALA A 100 -22.44 -2.23 9.53
N ALA A 101 -21.53 -1.55 10.21
CA ALA A 101 -20.43 -0.85 9.56
C ALA A 101 -19.45 -1.79 8.88
N PRO A 102 -18.84 -1.41 7.75
CA PRO A 102 -17.80 -2.22 7.12
C PRO A 102 -16.51 -2.20 7.95
N ALA A 103 -15.75 -3.29 7.93
CA ALA A 103 -14.36 -3.25 8.35
C ALA A 103 -13.56 -2.43 7.33
N VAL A 104 -12.77 -1.46 7.78
CA VAL A 104 -11.94 -0.64 6.91
C VAL A 104 -10.49 -0.89 7.24
N SER A 105 -9.68 -1.21 6.22
CA SER A 105 -8.25 -1.42 6.37
C SER A 105 -7.48 -0.82 5.22
N THR A 106 -6.34 -0.20 5.53
CA THR A 106 -5.48 0.48 4.57
C THR A 106 -4.13 -0.20 4.48
N LEU A 107 -3.83 -0.75 3.32
CA LEU A 107 -2.55 -1.41 3.03
C LEU A 107 -1.58 -0.40 2.42
N ARG A 108 -0.90 0.36 3.27
CA ARG A 108 0.13 1.32 2.89
C ARG A 108 1.49 0.81 3.32
N GLY A 109 2.28 0.26 2.41
CA GLY A 109 3.65 -0.07 2.74
C GLY A 109 3.80 -0.69 4.14
N GLN A 110 4.11 0.09 5.13
CA GLN A 110 4.37 -0.37 6.49
C GLN A 110 3.42 0.18 7.55
N PHE A 111 2.47 1.03 7.19
CA PHE A 111 1.46 1.41 8.16
C PHE A 111 0.71 0.16 8.59
N ALA A 112 0.56 0.04 9.87
CA ALA A 112 -0.22 -0.98 10.51
C ALA A 112 -1.56 -1.05 9.82
N ASP A 113 -1.65 -2.00 8.91
CA ASP A 113 -2.90 -2.63 8.60
C ASP A 113 -3.53 -2.96 9.96
N ASN A 114 -4.63 -2.32 10.31
CA ASN A 114 -5.35 -2.62 11.55
C ASN A 114 -5.88 -4.06 11.55
N ARG A 115 -5.75 -4.76 10.41
CA ARG A 115 -6.19 -6.12 10.14
C ARG A 115 -7.67 -6.39 10.43
N ASP A 116 -8.48 -5.37 10.56
CA ASP A 116 -9.91 -5.54 10.80
C ASP A 116 -10.57 -6.38 9.70
N TRP A 117 -10.15 -6.20 8.45
CA TRP A 117 -10.63 -6.96 7.30
C TRP A 117 -10.31 -8.46 7.33
N THR A 118 -9.36 -8.89 8.18
CA THR A 118 -8.96 -10.30 8.32
C THR A 118 -9.59 -10.99 9.54
N ARG A 119 -10.35 -10.26 10.37
CA ARG A 119 -10.93 -10.82 11.61
C ARG A 119 -12.16 -11.66 11.33
N ASP A 120 -13.12 -11.13 10.61
CA ASP A 120 -14.37 -11.83 10.25
C ASP A 120 -14.56 -11.82 8.72
N PRO A 121 -14.34 -12.97 8.04
CA PRO A 121 -14.46 -13.06 6.58
C PRO A 121 -15.89 -12.90 6.08
N SER A 122 -16.90 -12.97 6.97
CA SER A 122 -18.31 -12.80 6.65
C SER A 122 -18.81 -11.36 6.78
N GLN A 123 -18.05 -10.48 7.41
CA GLN A 123 -18.37 -9.07 7.55
C GLN A 123 -17.98 -8.29 6.26
N PRO A 124 -18.83 -7.37 5.77
CA PRO A 124 -18.44 -6.46 4.71
C PRO A 124 -17.15 -5.71 5.06
N ALA A 125 -16.21 -5.65 4.11
CA ALA A 125 -14.94 -4.99 4.33
C ALA A 125 -14.52 -4.14 3.12
N ILE A 126 -13.92 -2.98 3.38
CA ILE A 126 -13.27 -2.12 2.40
C ILE A 126 -11.77 -2.15 2.66
N VAL A 127 -11.02 -2.67 1.71
CA VAL A 127 -9.56 -2.78 1.76
C VAL A 127 -8.98 -1.83 0.71
N ILE A 128 -8.15 -0.90 1.13
CA ILE A 128 -7.57 0.11 0.24
C ILE A 128 -6.06 -0.10 0.21
N GLY A 129 -5.45 -0.06 -0.98
CA GLY A 129 -4.02 -0.22 -1.07
C GLY A 129 -3.43 0.10 -2.43
N THR A 130 -2.08 0.13 -2.48
CA THR A 130 -1.37 0.30 -3.74
C THR A 130 -1.28 -1.02 -4.52
N VAL A 131 -0.99 -0.91 -5.83
CA VAL A 131 -0.69 -2.05 -6.71
C VAL A 131 0.31 -3.00 -6.07
N ASP A 132 1.42 -2.48 -5.52
CA ASP A 132 2.47 -3.31 -4.92
C ASP A 132 1.99 -4.05 -3.69
N MET A 133 1.25 -3.36 -2.82
CA MET A 133 0.78 -3.92 -1.55
C MET A 133 -0.31 -4.97 -1.74
N ILE A 134 -1.27 -4.69 -2.60
CA ILE A 134 -2.35 -5.64 -2.91
C ILE A 134 -1.82 -6.77 -3.79
N GLY A 135 -1.07 -6.42 -4.84
CA GLY A 135 -0.56 -7.39 -5.80
C GLY A 135 0.41 -8.41 -5.18
N SER A 136 1.38 -7.95 -4.38
CA SER A 136 2.30 -8.87 -3.70
C SER A 136 1.58 -9.83 -2.76
N ARG A 137 0.54 -9.35 -2.03
CA ARG A 137 -0.27 -10.22 -1.17
C ARG A 137 -1.11 -11.20 -1.97
N LEU A 138 -1.71 -10.75 -3.06
CA LEU A 138 -2.49 -11.61 -3.95
C LEU A 138 -1.64 -12.75 -4.54
N LEU A 139 -0.34 -12.49 -4.78
CA LEU A 139 0.64 -13.47 -5.27
C LEU A 139 1.39 -14.22 -4.15
N PHE A 140 0.84 -14.35 -2.94
CA PHE A 140 1.43 -15.10 -1.82
C PHE A 140 2.83 -14.60 -1.38
N SER A 141 3.27 -13.45 -1.86
CA SER A 141 4.58 -12.88 -1.57
C SER A 141 4.50 -11.90 -0.40
N GLY A 142 3.50 -11.03 -0.40
CA GLY A 142 3.19 -10.04 0.62
C GLY A 142 4.43 -9.28 1.11
N TYR A 143 4.75 -8.15 0.49
CA TYR A 143 5.88 -7.36 0.96
C TYR A 143 5.78 -7.15 2.48
N ARG A 144 6.81 -7.62 3.22
CA ARG A 144 6.92 -7.55 4.68
C ARG A 144 5.81 -8.27 5.47
N SER A 145 5.06 -9.16 4.81
CA SER A 145 4.17 -10.10 5.48
C SER A 145 4.92 -11.36 5.88
N SER A 146 4.73 -11.81 7.13
CA SER A 146 5.30 -13.08 7.56
C SER A 146 4.77 -14.23 6.70
N TYR A 147 5.55 -15.27 6.53
CA TYR A 147 5.14 -16.44 5.75
C TYR A 147 3.80 -17.05 6.22
N LYS A 148 3.48 -16.91 7.50
CA LYS A 148 2.21 -17.35 8.10
C LYS A 148 1.02 -16.52 7.61
N GLN A 149 1.24 -15.26 7.27
CA GLN A 149 0.18 -14.32 6.87
C GLN A 149 -0.07 -14.31 5.37
N ARG A 150 0.93 -14.68 4.56
CA ARG A 150 0.82 -14.67 3.10
C ARG A 150 -0.39 -15.44 2.55
N PRO A 151 -0.70 -16.68 2.99
CA PRO A 151 -1.91 -17.37 2.53
C PRO A 151 -3.20 -16.69 3.01
N LEU A 152 -3.21 -16.11 4.23
CA LEU A 152 -4.36 -15.35 4.73
C LEU A 152 -4.69 -14.18 3.83
N ASP A 153 -3.69 -13.35 3.55
CA ASP A 153 -3.85 -12.17 2.71
C ASP A 153 -4.29 -12.59 1.28
N ALA A 154 -3.60 -13.55 0.67
CA ALA A 154 -3.91 -14.01 -0.67
C ALA A 154 -5.33 -14.60 -0.80
N GLY A 155 -5.72 -15.46 0.13
CA GLY A 155 -7.05 -16.10 0.11
C GLY A 155 -8.18 -15.08 0.24
N LEU A 156 -8.06 -14.13 1.18
CA LEU A 156 -9.10 -13.11 1.38
C LEU A 156 -9.15 -12.09 0.24
N LEU A 157 -8.04 -11.78 -0.43
CA LEU A 157 -8.03 -10.88 -1.58
C LEU A 157 -8.51 -11.58 -2.86
N GLY A 158 -8.15 -12.85 -3.07
CA GLY A 158 -8.43 -13.58 -4.29
C GLY A 158 -9.78 -14.30 -4.33
N GLN A 159 -10.53 -14.32 -3.21
CA GLN A 159 -11.81 -15.02 -3.11
C GLN A 159 -12.86 -14.15 -2.42
N ASP A 160 -14.10 -14.16 -2.95
CA ASP A 160 -15.24 -13.37 -2.47
C ASP A 160 -14.92 -11.88 -2.31
N SER A 161 -14.26 -11.31 -3.33
CA SER A 161 -13.81 -9.93 -3.38
C SER A 161 -14.15 -9.26 -4.71
N LEU A 162 -14.42 -7.95 -4.66
CA LEU A 162 -14.54 -7.04 -5.80
C LEU A 162 -13.32 -6.14 -5.82
N LEU A 163 -12.38 -6.41 -6.73
CA LEU A 163 -11.20 -5.58 -6.91
C LEU A 163 -11.53 -4.45 -7.90
N ILE A 164 -11.41 -3.22 -7.42
CA ILE A 164 -11.55 -2.02 -8.23
C ILE A 164 -10.17 -1.42 -8.43
N LEU A 165 -9.71 -1.39 -9.67
CA LEU A 165 -8.44 -0.77 -10.04
C LEU A 165 -8.71 0.64 -10.55
N ASP A 166 -8.37 1.64 -9.74
CA ASP A 166 -8.51 3.05 -10.11
C ASP A 166 -7.37 3.49 -11.02
N GLU A 167 -7.69 4.33 -12.02
CA GLU A 167 -6.77 4.78 -13.07
C GLU A 167 -5.97 3.61 -13.68
N ALA A 168 -6.67 2.55 -14.11
CA ALA A 168 -6.10 1.28 -14.56
C ALA A 168 -5.03 1.41 -15.66
N HIS A 169 -5.07 2.50 -16.45
CA HIS A 169 -4.10 2.80 -17.50
C HIS A 169 -2.68 3.09 -16.96
N LEU A 170 -2.55 3.47 -15.67
CA LEU A 170 -1.25 3.69 -15.03
C LEU A 170 -0.55 2.39 -14.61
N SER A 171 -1.29 1.28 -14.55
CA SER A 171 -0.79 -0.01 -14.05
C SER A 171 -1.27 -1.16 -14.93
N GLU A 172 -1.03 -1.06 -16.22
CA GLU A 172 -1.50 -2.05 -17.20
C GLU A 172 -0.98 -3.48 -16.93
N PRO A 173 0.30 -3.71 -16.52
CA PRO A 173 0.76 -5.03 -16.12
C PRO A 173 -0.11 -5.63 -15.02
N PHE A 174 -0.42 -4.84 -13.98
CA PHE A 174 -1.28 -5.28 -12.91
C PHE A 174 -2.73 -5.49 -13.37
N ALA A 175 -3.25 -4.64 -14.24
CA ALA A 175 -4.59 -4.82 -14.82
C ALA A 175 -4.72 -6.15 -15.58
N LYS A 176 -3.69 -6.54 -16.35
CA LYS A 176 -3.64 -7.85 -17.02
C LYS A 176 -3.47 -9.01 -16.03
N LEU A 177 -2.61 -8.84 -15.02
CA LEU A 177 -2.42 -9.82 -13.96
C LEU A 177 -3.74 -10.14 -13.27
N VAL A 178 -4.44 -9.12 -12.73
CA VAL A 178 -5.71 -9.36 -12.03
C VAL A 178 -6.83 -9.84 -12.96
N GLY A 179 -6.79 -9.47 -14.22
CA GLY A 179 -7.67 -10.02 -15.25
C GLY A 179 -7.47 -11.52 -15.49
N SER A 180 -6.21 -12.02 -15.37
CA SER A 180 -5.93 -13.45 -15.49
C SER A 180 -6.31 -14.25 -14.24
N ILE A 181 -6.42 -13.60 -13.08
CA ILE A 181 -6.75 -14.20 -11.79
C ILE A 181 -8.27 -14.14 -11.54
N GLY A 182 -8.93 -13.03 -11.87
CA GLY A 182 -10.32 -12.75 -11.53
C GLY A 182 -11.34 -13.20 -12.58
N GLY A 183 -12.60 -13.31 -12.19
CA GLY A 183 -13.72 -13.57 -13.08
C GLY A 183 -13.60 -14.90 -13.83
N GLU A 184 -13.56 -14.83 -15.15
CA GLU A 184 -13.34 -15.95 -16.07
C GLU A 184 -11.84 -16.17 -16.38
N GLY A 185 -10.96 -15.62 -15.57
CA GLY A 185 -9.52 -15.70 -15.75
C GLY A 185 -9.01 -17.15 -15.75
N ARG A 186 -7.89 -17.38 -16.44
CA ARG A 186 -7.26 -18.69 -16.66
C ARG A 186 -7.04 -19.51 -15.37
N PHE A 187 -6.82 -18.82 -14.23
CA PHE A 187 -6.48 -19.47 -12.96
C PHE A 187 -7.69 -19.70 -12.03
N GLN A 188 -8.91 -19.45 -12.51
CA GLN A 188 -10.12 -19.74 -11.75
C GLN A 188 -10.58 -21.18 -11.98
N THR A 189 -11.03 -21.81 -10.90
CA THR A 189 -11.52 -23.18 -10.94
C THR A 189 -13.01 -23.30 -11.27
N GLY A 190 -13.67 -22.17 -11.60
CA GLY A 190 -15.08 -22.13 -11.98
C GLY A 190 -16.10 -22.42 -10.86
N GLN A 191 -15.64 -22.73 -9.63
CA GLN A 191 -16.52 -23.00 -8.50
C GLN A 191 -16.36 -21.92 -7.40
N GLY A 192 -17.45 -21.60 -6.69
CA GLY A 192 -17.49 -20.67 -5.57
C GLY A 192 -17.64 -19.20 -5.99
N LYS A 193 -17.11 -18.29 -5.18
CA LYS A 193 -17.19 -16.84 -5.41
C LYS A 193 -15.80 -16.30 -5.79
N PRO A 194 -15.42 -16.34 -7.06
CA PRO A 194 -14.12 -15.83 -7.50
C PRO A 194 -14.02 -14.33 -7.28
N MET A 195 -12.79 -13.81 -7.25
CA MET A 195 -12.52 -12.37 -7.30
C MET A 195 -13.12 -11.80 -8.59
N ARG A 196 -13.86 -10.71 -8.50
CA ARG A 196 -14.31 -9.91 -9.65
C ARG A 196 -13.44 -8.67 -9.79
N VAL A 197 -13.21 -8.23 -11.01
CA VAL A 197 -12.33 -7.10 -11.31
C VAL A 197 -13.07 -6.04 -12.09
N VAL A 198 -13.00 -4.80 -11.61
CA VAL A 198 -13.50 -3.60 -12.29
C VAL A 198 -12.32 -2.66 -12.52
N ARG A 199 -12.09 -2.29 -13.78
CA ARG A 199 -11.08 -1.32 -14.17
C ARG A 199 -11.74 0.04 -14.37
N MET A 200 -11.27 1.05 -13.64
CA MET A 200 -11.72 2.43 -13.83
C MET A 200 -10.64 3.24 -14.56
N SER A 201 -11.03 4.01 -15.55
CA SER A 201 -10.11 4.89 -16.27
C SER A 201 -10.87 5.97 -17.03
N ALA A 202 -10.20 7.08 -17.35
CA ALA A 202 -10.70 8.13 -18.25
C ALA A 202 -10.15 8.00 -19.68
N THR A 203 -9.35 6.95 -19.98
CA THR A 203 -8.57 6.83 -21.21
C THR A 203 -8.73 5.48 -21.94
N ILE A 204 -9.80 4.74 -21.68
CA ILE A 204 -10.02 3.41 -22.29
C ILE A 204 -10.51 3.55 -23.73
N ASN A 205 -9.96 2.75 -24.64
CA ASN A 205 -10.40 2.67 -26.02
C ASN A 205 -11.78 2.00 -26.17
N ALA A 206 -12.58 2.50 -27.09
CA ALA A 206 -14.02 2.28 -27.19
C ALA A 206 -14.51 0.88 -27.59
N ALA A 207 -13.64 -0.11 -27.82
CA ALA A 207 -14.01 -1.39 -28.45
C ALA A 207 -14.51 -2.48 -27.49
N ASP A 208 -14.45 -2.28 -26.15
CA ASP A 208 -14.84 -3.30 -25.19
C ASP A 208 -16.36 -3.32 -24.97
N SER A 209 -16.99 -4.48 -25.11
CA SER A 209 -18.37 -4.72 -24.67
C SER A 209 -18.44 -4.71 -23.13
N GLY A 210 -19.55 -4.21 -22.56
CA GLY A 210 -19.74 -4.17 -21.09
C GLY A 210 -19.04 -3.00 -20.40
N VAL A 211 -18.85 -1.87 -21.09
CA VAL A 211 -18.27 -0.66 -20.52
C VAL A 211 -19.35 0.27 -19.99
N PHE A 212 -19.29 0.62 -18.72
CA PHE A 212 -20.13 1.64 -18.13
C PHE A 212 -19.58 3.03 -18.46
N ARG A 213 -20.39 3.89 -19.09
CA ARG A 213 -20.06 5.27 -19.49
C ARG A 213 -21.14 6.25 -19.07
N LEU A 214 -20.82 7.55 -19.12
CA LEU A 214 -21.85 8.57 -19.06
C LEU A 214 -22.83 8.39 -20.23
N SER A 215 -24.10 8.42 -19.91
CA SER A 215 -25.20 8.39 -20.89
C SER A 215 -25.74 9.79 -21.13
N ASP A 216 -26.50 9.98 -22.19
CA ASP A 216 -27.18 11.25 -22.44
C ASP A 216 -28.09 11.64 -21.28
N ALA A 217 -28.72 10.66 -20.59
CA ALA A 217 -29.54 10.90 -19.41
C ALA A 217 -28.74 11.52 -18.23
N ASP A 218 -27.47 11.21 -18.10
CA ASP A 218 -26.58 11.79 -17.06
C ASP A 218 -26.28 13.27 -17.35
N LEU A 219 -26.41 13.72 -18.62
CA LEU A 219 -26.06 15.04 -19.11
C LEU A 219 -27.29 15.94 -19.37
N VAL A 220 -28.49 15.49 -19.08
CA VAL A 220 -29.72 16.29 -19.26
C VAL A 220 -29.83 17.39 -18.23
N GLY A 221 -30.27 18.59 -18.64
CA GLY A 221 -30.48 19.77 -17.80
C GLY A 221 -29.53 20.92 -18.12
N ASP A 222 -29.48 21.90 -17.26
CA ASP A 222 -28.57 23.04 -17.36
C ASP A 222 -27.35 22.90 -16.42
N LYS A 223 -26.35 23.73 -16.65
CA LYS A 223 -25.11 23.74 -15.82
C LYS A 223 -25.36 24.06 -14.33
N GLN A 224 -26.44 24.77 -13.99
CA GLN A 224 -26.72 25.12 -12.59
C GLN A 224 -27.33 23.96 -11.83
N SER A 225 -28.12 23.15 -12.50
CA SER A 225 -28.83 22.00 -11.89
C SER A 225 -28.10 20.65 -12.02
N ASN A 226 -27.13 20.55 -12.96
CA ASN A 226 -26.43 19.29 -13.22
C ASN A 226 -24.92 19.42 -13.07
N VAL A 227 -24.39 18.98 -11.94
CA VAL A 227 -22.97 18.97 -11.60
C VAL A 227 -22.13 18.16 -12.59
N VAL A 228 -22.66 17.05 -13.13
CA VAL A 228 -21.96 16.22 -14.12
C VAL A 228 -21.76 17.02 -15.41
N LEU A 229 -22.81 17.68 -15.89
CA LEU A 229 -22.75 18.52 -17.08
C LEU A 229 -21.77 19.69 -16.91
N THR A 230 -21.81 20.36 -15.75
CA THR A 230 -20.91 21.48 -15.43
C THR A 230 -19.45 21.05 -15.50
N ARG A 231 -19.11 19.91 -14.88
CA ARG A 231 -17.74 19.35 -14.91
C ARG A 231 -17.35 18.83 -16.29
N TYR A 232 -18.27 18.22 -17.01
CA TYR A 232 -18.03 17.67 -18.35
C TYR A 232 -17.76 18.77 -19.38
N GLN A 233 -18.38 19.94 -19.21
CA GLN A 233 -18.22 21.11 -20.07
C GLN A 233 -17.39 22.22 -19.40
N ALA A 234 -16.52 21.88 -18.47
CA ALA A 234 -15.62 22.82 -17.79
C ALA A 234 -14.69 23.51 -18.80
N GLU A 235 -14.78 24.84 -18.91
CA GLU A 235 -14.01 25.62 -19.87
C GLU A 235 -12.53 25.63 -19.56
N LYS A 236 -11.68 25.23 -20.55
CA LYS A 236 -10.23 25.18 -20.45
C LYS A 236 -9.63 25.66 -21.75
N HIS A 237 -9.08 26.86 -21.74
CA HIS A 237 -8.45 27.52 -22.90
C HIS A 237 -7.01 27.06 -23.02
N LEU A 238 -6.77 26.12 -23.92
CA LEU A 238 -5.45 25.52 -24.14
C LEU A 238 -4.66 26.32 -25.19
N ASN A 239 -3.47 26.76 -24.80
CA ASN A 239 -2.49 27.46 -25.62
C ASN A 239 -1.23 26.58 -25.73
N ILE A 240 -0.93 26.11 -26.93
CA ILE A 240 0.29 25.34 -27.22
C ILE A 240 1.32 26.29 -27.82
N HIS A 241 2.44 26.47 -27.13
CA HIS A 241 3.51 27.33 -27.56
C HIS A 241 4.44 26.63 -28.57
N GLU A 242 5.17 27.42 -29.37
CA GLU A 242 6.22 26.88 -30.24
C GLU A 242 7.37 26.30 -29.39
N PRO A 243 8.08 25.29 -29.88
CA PRO A 243 9.19 24.69 -29.15
C PRO A 243 10.28 25.68 -28.80
N VAL A 244 10.66 25.74 -27.53
CA VAL A 244 11.61 26.73 -26.97
C VAL A 244 12.87 26.03 -26.42
N GLU A 245 14.02 26.75 -26.54
CA GLU A 245 15.31 26.26 -26.01
C GLU A 245 15.37 26.42 -24.49
N LYS A 246 14.84 27.51 -23.94
CA LYS A 246 14.85 27.84 -22.52
C LYS A 246 13.49 27.57 -21.86
N GLN A 247 13.04 26.34 -21.99
CA GLN A 247 11.70 25.93 -21.55
C GLN A 247 11.39 26.30 -20.10
N ARG A 248 12.33 26.06 -19.17
CA ARG A 248 12.14 26.37 -17.74
C ARG A 248 11.91 27.85 -17.50
N GLU A 249 12.68 28.72 -18.15
CA GLU A 249 12.55 30.18 -18.02
C GLU A 249 11.18 30.68 -18.55
N GLU A 250 10.68 30.10 -19.64
CA GLU A 250 9.35 30.42 -20.16
C GLU A 250 8.22 29.95 -19.25
N ILE A 251 8.35 28.76 -18.67
CA ILE A 251 7.40 28.24 -17.67
C ILE A 251 7.36 29.16 -16.45
N VAL A 252 8.52 29.54 -15.89
CA VAL A 252 8.63 30.47 -14.75
C VAL A 252 7.97 31.80 -15.08
N ARG A 253 8.32 32.40 -16.26
CA ARG A 253 7.76 33.68 -16.69
C ARG A 253 6.24 33.62 -16.81
N LYS A 254 5.71 32.53 -17.40
CA LYS A 254 4.26 32.38 -17.60
C LYS A 254 3.54 32.15 -16.28
N ALA A 255 4.04 31.30 -15.39
CA ALA A 255 3.49 31.11 -14.08
C ALA A 255 3.43 32.44 -13.28
N ALA A 256 4.52 33.20 -13.30
CA ALA A 256 4.55 34.54 -12.68
C ALA A 256 3.61 35.56 -13.31
N GLN A 257 3.35 35.51 -14.63
CA GLN A 257 2.37 36.36 -15.30
C GLN A 257 0.92 36.05 -14.90
N LEU A 258 0.61 34.76 -14.64
CA LEU A 258 -0.72 34.32 -14.24
C LEU A 258 -0.96 34.48 -12.73
N ALA A 259 0.10 34.78 -11.96
CA ALA A 259 0.04 34.93 -10.51
C ALA A 259 -0.61 36.29 -10.12
N GLY A 260 -1.94 36.31 -10.06
CA GLY A 260 -2.76 37.39 -9.51
C GLY A 260 -3.26 37.06 -8.09
N ASP A 261 -3.83 38.05 -7.41
CA ASP A 261 -4.40 37.87 -6.08
C ASP A 261 -5.48 36.77 -6.10
N GLY A 262 -5.39 35.84 -5.16
CA GLY A 262 -6.31 34.71 -5.06
C GLY A 262 -6.13 33.61 -6.11
N SER A 263 -5.22 33.75 -7.10
CA SER A 263 -5.04 32.72 -8.15
C SER A 263 -4.30 31.49 -7.66
N ARG A 264 -4.70 30.33 -8.18
CA ARG A 264 -4.06 29.02 -7.92
C ARG A 264 -3.50 28.49 -9.22
N ILE A 265 -2.18 28.32 -9.26
CA ILE A 265 -1.46 27.94 -10.47
C ILE A 265 -0.76 26.63 -10.20
N VAL A 266 -1.05 25.61 -11.00
CA VAL A 266 -0.28 24.37 -10.99
C VAL A 266 0.71 24.36 -12.14
N VAL A 267 1.96 24.02 -11.83
CA VAL A 267 3.03 23.87 -12.82
C VAL A 267 3.44 22.41 -12.85
N PHE A 268 3.33 21.75 -14.00
CA PHE A 268 3.80 20.37 -14.15
C PHE A 268 5.04 20.29 -15.03
N VAL A 269 6.02 19.54 -14.52
CA VAL A 269 7.25 19.22 -15.25
C VAL A 269 7.64 17.75 -15.04
N ARG A 270 8.43 17.22 -15.95
CA ARG A 270 8.79 15.80 -15.94
C ARG A 270 9.75 15.43 -14.79
N SER A 271 10.78 16.24 -14.61
CA SER A 271 11.91 15.92 -13.73
C SER A 271 11.77 16.58 -12.35
N PRO A 272 12.08 15.87 -11.24
CA PRO A 272 12.18 16.50 -9.92
C PRO A 272 13.20 17.65 -9.85
N ASP A 273 14.31 17.53 -10.59
CA ASP A 273 15.36 18.56 -10.64
C ASP A 273 14.86 19.82 -11.37
N ASP A 274 14.07 19.66 -12.46
CA ASP A 274 13.40 20.78 -13.11
C ASP A 274 12.38 21.45 -12.18
N ALA A 275 11.66 20.67 -11.39
CA ALA A 275 10.69 21.20 -10.43
C ALA A 275 11.38 22.05 -9.35
N SER A 276 12.51 21.59 -8.79
CA SER A 276 13.30 22.34 -7.82
C SER A 276 13.85 23.64 -8.40
N ASP A 277 14.49 23.57 -9.58
CA ASP A 277 15.04 24.75 -10.28
C ASP A 277 13.94 25.81 -10.59
N ILE A 278 12.76 25.38 -10.97
CA ILE A 278 11.61 26.27 -11.21
C ILE A 278 11.11 26.91 -9.92
N VAL A 279 11.02 26.15 -8.82
CA VAL A 279 10.61 26.70 -7.52
C VAL A 279 11.58 27.80 -7.08
N ASP A 280 12.87 27.57 -7.15
CA ASP A 280 13.89 28.53 -6.75
C ASP A 280 13.82 29.79 -7.61
N LYS A 281 13.70 29.65 -8.93
CA LYS A 281 13.56 30.81 -9.83
C LYS A 281 12.27 31.60 -9.60
N ILE A 282 11.15 30.96 -9.28
CA ILE A 282 9.91 31.67 -8.94
C ILE A 282 10.09 32.42 -7.63
N ARG A 283 10.72 31.81 -6.62
CA ARG A 283 11.01 32.46 -5.33
C ARG A 283 11.92 33.67 -5.51
N GLU A 284 12.99 33.54 -6.31
CA GLU A 284 13.89 34.68 -6.65
C GLU A 284 13.17 35.79 -7.43
N PHE A 285 12.30 35.42 -8.36
CA PHE A 285 11.53 36.39 -9.15
C PHE A 285 10.60 37.21 -8.25
N GLY A 286 9.98 36.60 -7.25
CA GLY A 286 9.20 37.27 -6.23
C GLY A 286 10.04 38.25 -5.39
N ASP A 287 11.19 37.83 -4.91
CA ASP A 287 12.07 38.63 -4.05
C ASP A 287 12.62 39.88 -4.79
N LYS A 288 13.03 39.78 -6.05
CA LYS A 288 13.53 40.91 -6.89
C LYS A 288 12.48 41.98 -7.15
N LYS A 289 11.19 41.65 -7.05
CA LYS A 289 10.07 42.59 -7.34
C LYS A 289 9.26 42.95 -6.09
N ASN A 290 9.76 42.63 -4.90
CA ASN A 290 9.03 42.82 -3.62
C ASN A 290 7.63 42.16 -3.63
N LYS A 291 7.50 41.01 -4.32
CA LYS A 291 6.27 40.25 -4.42
C LYS A 291 6.28 39.06 -3.47
N PRO A 292 5.12 38.64 -2.95
CA PRO A 292 5.04 37.60 -1.91
C PRO A 292 5.19 36.17 -2.44
N PHE A 293 5.97 35.95 -3.52
CA PHE A 293 6.10 34.58 -4.09
C PHE A 293 6.92 33.62 -3.22
N LYS A 294 7.79 34.16 -2.34
CA LYS A 294 8.63 33.30 -1.47
C LYS A 294 7.83 32.30 -0.63
N ASN A 295 6.70 32.73 -0.10
CA ASN A 295 5.81 31.91 0.72
C ASN A 295 4.58 31.39 -0.06
N ALA A 296 4.52 31.64 -1.35
CA ALA A 296 3.39 31.31 -2.20
C ALA A 296 3.66 30.09 -3.11
N VAL A 297 4.86 29.50 -3.01
CA VAL A 297 5.31 28.42 -3.90
C VAL A 297 5.71 27.20 -3.12
N GLU A 298 5.14 26.05 -3.47
CA GLU A 298 5.47 24.74 -2.92
C GLU A 298 5.83 23.73 -4.01
N ILE A 299 6.57 22.68 -3.61
CA ILE A 299 7.01 21.61 -4.49
C ILE A 299 6.34 20.29 -4.10
N LEU A 300 5.97 19.50 -5.11
CA LEU A 300 5.44 18.15 -4.92
C LEU A 300 6.06 17.19 -5.94
N THR A 301 6.96 16.32 -5.48
CA THR A 301 7.62 15.32 -6.33
C THR A 301 7.52 13.91 -5.79
N GLY A 302 7.68 12.91 -6.66
CA GLY A 302 7.69 11.51 -6.28
C GLY A 302 8.90 11.09 -5.42
N THR A 303 9.99 11.87 -5.49
CA THR A 303 11.23 11.63 -4.74
C THR A 303 11.26 12.31 -3.36
N MET A 304 10.18 13.00 -2.98
CA MET A 304 10.06 13.61 -1.65
C MET A 304 9.86 12.55 -0.57
N ARG A 305 10.49 12.74 0.61
CA ARG A 305 10.26 11.87 1.76
C ARG A 305 8.80 11.95 2.22
N GLY A 306 8.26 10.83 2.68
CA GLY A 306 6.87 10.73 3.06
C GLY A 306 6.45 11.71 4.15
N LEU A 307 7.29 12.01 5.14
CA LEU A 307 7.00 12.95 6.22
C LEU A 307 6.69 14.36 5.68
N GLU A 308 7.59 14.92 4.89
CA GLU A 308 7.43 16.27 4.35
C GLU A 308 6.28 16.35 3.35
N ARG A 309 6.02 15.27 2.62
CA ARG A 309 4.85 15.18 1.75
C ARG A 309 3.54 15.20 2.55
N ASP A 310 3.49 14.51 3.69
CA ASP A 310 2.31 14.51 4.56
C ASP A 310 2.13 15.88 5.23
N GLU A 311 3.23 16.54 5.63
CA GLU A 311 3.20 17.91 6.16
C GLU A 311 2.78 18.94 5.11
N LEU A 312 3.14 18.72 3.83
CA LEU A 312 2.74 19.60 2.73
C LEU A 312 1.20 19.70 2.58
N ILE A 313 0.47 18.62 2.89
CA ILE A 313 -1.00 18.64 2.82
C ILE A 313 -1.59 19.68 3.74
N GLU A 314 -1.02 19.87 4.93
CA GLU A 314 -1.46 20.87 5.93
C GLU A 314 -0.94 22.27 5.63
N HIS A 315 -0.01 22.42 4.67
CA HIS A 315 0.56 23.71 4.34
C HIS A 315 -0.48 24.65 3.68
N SER A 316 -0.44 25.95 4.01
CA SER A 316 -1.43 26.94 3.57
C SER A 316 -1.58 27.01 2.04
N VAL A 317 -0.49 26.91 1.29
CA VAL A 317 -0.50 26.89 -0.17
C VAL A 317 -1.30 25.69 -0.69
N MET A 318 -1.04 24.48 -0.14
CA MET A 318 -1.72 23.25 -0.56
C MET A 318 -3.20 23.26 -0.20
N GLN A 319 -3.53 23.76 1.00
CA GLN A 319 -4.93 23.89 1.47
C GLN A 319 -5.78 24.75 0.52
N ARG A 320 -5.20 25.75 -0.12
CA ARG A 320 -5.93 26.60 -1.11
C ARG A 320 -6.30 25.82 -2.37
N PHE A 321 -5.54 24.81 -2.76
CA PHE A 321 -5.90 23.93 -3.87
C PHE A 321 -6.96 22.89 -3.48
N LEU A 322 -6.90 22.40 -2.24
CA LEU A 322 -7.80 21.35 -1.74
C LEU A 322 -9.17 21.94 -1.33
N HIS A 323 -9.17 23.09 -0.64
CA HIS A 323 -10.35 23.74 -0.05
C HIS A 323 -10.52 25.18 -0.52
N PRO A 324 -10.80 25.43 -1.80
CA PRO A 324 -10.83 26.79 -2.37
C PRO A 324 -11.89 27.73 -1.78
N ALA A 325 -12.90 27.20 -1.11
CA ALA A 325 -14.00 28.00 -0.54
C ALA A 325 -13.67 28.64 0.83
N ASN A 326 -12.61 28.19 1.52
CA ASN A 326 -12.35 28.54 2.92
C ASN A 326 -11.33 29.66 3.11
N GLN A 327 -10.79 30.28 2.06
CA GLN A 327 -9.70 31.25 2.21
C GLN A 327 -9.95 32.54 1.43
N ALA A 328 -9.82 33.65 2.14
CA ALA A 328 -9.82 34.99 1.63
C ALA A 328 -8.51 35.33 0.86
N ASP A 329 -8.55 36.41 0.14
CA ASP A 329 -7.60 37.00 -0.82
C ASP A 329 -6.14 37.16 -0.34
N ASP A 330 -5.42 36.10 -0.08
CA ASP A 330 -4.01 36.13 0.34
C ASP A 330 -3.04 35.82 -0.83
N GLY A 331 -2.94 36.72 -1.82
CA GLY A 331 -1.98 36.58 -2.91
C GLY A 331 -2.11 35.31 -3.76
N PRO A 332 -1.16 34.99 -4.64
CA PRO A 332 -1.19 33.77 -5.45
C PRO A 332 -0.79 32.53 -4.66
N ALA A 333 -1.22 31.35 -5.11
CA ALA A 333 -0.72 30.04 -4.68
C ALA A 333 -0.17 29.27 -5.90
N ILE A 334 1.09 28.84 -5.87
CA ILE A 334 1.76 28.16 -6.95
C ILE A 334 2.23 26.79 -6.45
N LEU A 335 1.83 25.72 -7.11
CA LEU A 335 2.30 24.36 -6.83
C LEU A 335 3.09 23.87 -8.04
N VAL A 336 4.39 23.62 -7.85
CA VAL A 336 5.23 23.01 -8.87
C VAL A 336 5.30 21.51 -8.60
N SER A 337 4.92 20.72 -9.58
CA SER A 337 4.83 19.26 -9.40
C SER A 337 5.38 18.47 -10.57
N THR A 338 5.84 17.27 -10.27
CA THR A 338 6.03 16.23 -11.27
C THR A 338 4.73 15.41 -11.44
N SER A 339 4.81 14.28 -12.14
CA SER A 339 3.67 13.34 -12.22
C SER A 339 3.07 12.97 -10.86
N ALA A 340 3.75 13.25 -9.74
CA ALA A 340 3.22 13.03 -8.39
C ALA A 340 1.92 13.79 -8.10
N GLY A 341 1.71 14.96 -8.72
CA GLY A 341 0.48 15.75 -8.58
C GLY A 341 -0.58 15.45 -9.66
N GLU A 342 -0.24 14.70 -10.71
CA GLU A 342 -1.20 14.33 -11.76
C GLU A 342 -2.30 13.43 -11.22
N VAL A 343 -1.96 12.56 -10.25
CA VAL A 343 -2.88 11.63 -9.61
C VAL A 343 -2.66 11.68 -8.09
N GLY A 344 -3.71 11.58 -7.30
CA GLY A 344 -3.59 11.44 -5.85
C GLY A 344 -4.01 12.63 -5.02
N PHE A 345 -4.14 13.80 -5.60
CA PHE A 345 -4.64 14.97 -4.89
C PHE A 345 -5.89 15.54 -5.57
N ASP A 346 -6.86 15.97 -4.79
CA ASP A 346 -8.07 16.63 -5.29
C ASP A 346 -7.81 18.12 -5.58
N LEU A 347 -6.76 18.38 -6.38
CA LEU A 347 -6.38 19.74 -6.75
C LEU A 347 -7.44 20.39 -7.64
N ASN A 348 -7.75 21.65 -7.36
CA ASN A 348 -8.58 22.49 -8.21
C ASN A 348 -7.89 23.84 -8.48
N ALA A 349 -7.01 23.86 -9.48
CA ALA A 349 -6.29 25.05 -9.92
C ALA A 349 -7.14 25.93 -10.84
N ASP A 350 -6.81 27.23 -10.90
CA ASP A 350 -7.38 28.17 -11.84
C ASP A 350 -6.63 28.16 -13.18
N HIS A 351 -5.30 27.92 -13.14
CA HIS A 351 -4.44 27.88 -14.33
C HIS A 351 -3.45 26.73 -14.29
N LEU A 352 -2.99 26.31 -15.47
CA LEU A 352 -1.98 25.28 -15.67
C LEU A 352 -0.87 25.80 -16.58
N VAL A 353 0.37 25.60 -16.15
CA VAL A 353 1.56 25.77 -17.00
C VAL A 353 2.34 24.46 -16.98
N CYS A 354 2.70 23.91 -18.13
CA CYS A 354 3.44 22.65 -18.12
C CYS A 354 4.36 22.47 -19.34
N ASP A 355 5.27 21.53 -19.21
CA ASP A 355 5.99 20.94 -20.33
C ASP A 355 5.08 20.02 -21.17
N ALA A 356 5.55 19.61 -22.34
CA ALA A 356 4.86 18.62 -23.15
C ALA A 356 5.02 17.22 -22.52
N ALA A 357 3.94 16.45 -22.54
CA ALA A 357 3.89 15.10 -22.01
C ALA A 357 3.00 14.21 -22.90
N PRO A 358 3.03 12.88 -22.74
CA PRO A 358 2.08 11.97 -23.37
C PRO A 358 0.62 12.35 -23.07
N LEU A 359 -0.29 11.95 -23.95
CA LEU A 359 -1.68 12.39 -23.91
C LEU A 359 -2.41 11.99 -22.62
N ASP A 360 -2.16 10.83 -22.09
CA ASP A 360 -2.70 10.36 -20.80
C ASP A 360 -2.26 11.27 -19.65
N SER A 361 -0.97 11.62 -19.55
CA SER A 361 -0.48 12.61 -18.57
C SER A 361 -1.14 13.99 -18.76
N ILE A 362 -1.23 14.49 -20.00
CA ILE A 362 -1.90 15.78 -20.25
C ILE A 362 -3.36 15.74 -19.82
N ILE A 363 -4.10 14.67 -20.09
CA ILE A 363 -5.50 14.51 -19.65
C ILE A 363 -5.59 14.54 -18.11
N GLN A 364 -4.67 13.89 -17.40
CA GLN A 364 -4.62 13.91 -15.95
C GLN A 364 -4.30 15.33 -15.40
N ARG A 365 -3.33 16.04 -15.99
CA ARG A 365 -2.99 17.44 -15.66
C ARG A 365 -4.19 18.36 -15.87
N LEU A 366 -4.87 18.25 -17.00
CA LEU A 366 -6.11 18.98 -17.31
C LEU A 366 -7.23 18.67 -16.30
N GLY A 367 -7.25 17.46 -15.77
CA GLY A 367 -8.17 17.06 -14.69
C GLY A 367 -7.94 17.78 -13.35
N ARG A 368 -6.83 18.50 -13.18
CA ARG A 368 -6.49 19.28 -11.97
C ARG A 368 -6.83 20.76 -12.08
N VAL A 369 -7.33 21.20 -13.22
CA VAL A 369 -7.60 22.61 -13.52
C VAL A 369 -9.08 22.80 -13.81
N ASN A 370 -9.68 23.83 -13.22
CA ASN A 370 -11.12 24.08 -13.30
C ASN A 370 -11.94 22.78 -13.16
N ARG A 371 -11.56 21.97 -12.17
CA ARG A 371 -12.11 20.62 -11.99
C ARG A 371 -13.61 20.64 -11.68
N ARG A 372 -14.08 21.71 -11.00
CA ARG A 372 -15.47 21.87 -10.66
C ARG A 372 -16.29 22.50 -11.77
N GLY A 373 -15.65 23.09 -12.80
CA GLY A 373 -16.33 23.76 -13.89
C GLY A 373 -16.95 25.10 -13.55
N GLU A 374 -16.55 25.72 -12.43
CA GLU A 374 -17.14 26.96 -11.89
C GLU A 374 -16.55 28.22 -12.54
N ARG A 375 -15.40 28.09 -13.21
CA ARG A 375 -14.64 29.21 -13.78
C ARG A 375 -14.16 28.88 -15.19
N SER A 376 -13.46 29.80 -15.84
CA SER A 376 -12.67 29.58 -17.05
C SER A 376 -11.19 29.42 -16.65
N ALA A 377 -10.45 28.51 -17.26
CA ALA A 377 -9.06 28.24 -16.96
C ALA A 377 -8.15 28.44 -18.17
N ASN A 378 -6.97 29.06 -17.96
CA ASN A 378 -5.91 29.12 -18.97
C ASN A 378 -4.90 28.00 -18.77
N VAL A 379 -4.61 27.30 -19.86
CA VAL A 379 -3.65 26.18 -19.91
C VAL A 379 -2.57 26.52 -20.93
N HIS A 380 -1.31 26.38 -20.51
CA HIS A 380 -0.16 26.66 -21.38
C HIS A 380 0.79 25.46 -21.40
N ILE A 381 1.04 24.93 -22.60
CA ILE A 381 2.00 23.86 -22.85
C ILE A 381 3.21 24.43 -23.58
N PHE A 382 4.40 24.21 -23.02
CA PHE A 382 5.68 24.62 -23.58
C PHE A 382 6.47 23.38 -24.03
N PRO A 383 6.44 22.99 -25.31
CA PRO A 383 7.28 21.92 -25.81
C PRO A 383 8.77 22.32 -25.77
N ALA A 384 9.63 21.37 -25.42
CA ALA A 384 11.07 21.58 -25.53
C ALA A 384 11.51 21.47 -27.01
N LYS A 385 12.52 22.25 -27.40
CA LYS A 385 13.15 22.08 -28.72
C LYS A 385 13.88 20.73 -28.75
N PRO A 386 13.69 19.90 -29.77
CA PRO A 386 14.41 18.64 -29.89
C PRO A 386 15.92 18.89 -29.83
N LYS A 387 16.63 18.17 -29.00
CA LYS A 387 18.09 18.21 -28.95
C LYS A 387 18.61 17.51 -30.21
N ASP A 388 19.34 18.21 -31.04
CA ASP A 388 20.02 17.65 -32.21
C ASP A 388 21.04 16.60 -31.78
N LYS A 389 20.61 15.34 -31.71
CA LYS A 389 21.51 14.20 -31.48
C LYS A 389 22.24 13.85 -32.80
N ARG A 390 22.96 14.82 -33.42
CA ARG A 390 23.94 14.46 -34.44
C ARG A 390 25.15 13.82 -33.77
N LYS A 391 25.11 12.54 -33.52
CA LYS A 391 26.30 11.75 -33.32
C LYS A 391 27.06 11.73 -34.65
N LYS A 392 28.29 12.22 -34.63
CA LYS A 392 29.24 12.04 -35.74
C LYS A 392 29.39 10.55 -36.04
N GLY A 393 29.07 10.17 -37.28
CA GLY A 393 29.59 8.98 -37.95
C GLY A 393 28.81 7.68 -37.83
N THR A 394 27.66 7.57 -38.49
CA THR A 394 27.14 6.32 -39.08
C THR A 394 26.20 6.68 -40.24
N ASP A 395 26.23 5.89 -41.32
CA ASP A 395 25.58 6.11 -42.61
C ASP A 395 24.06 6.36 -42.54
N GLU A 396 23.63 7.36 -43.29
CA GLU A 396 22.29 8.00 -43.30
C GLU A 396 21.21 7.22 -44.07
N SER A 397 21.31 5.93 -44.36
CA SER A 397 20.39 5.30 -45.32
C SER A 397 19.40 4.25 -44.79
N GLU A 398 19.40 3.90 -43.48
CA GLU A 398 18.49 2.85 -42.95
C GLU A 398 17.63 3.18 -41.71
N GLU A 399 17.62 4.41 -41.21
CA GLU A 399 16.95 4.74 -39.91
C GLU A 399 15.64 5.54 -40.01
N ILE A 400 14.99 5.66 -41.13
CA ILE A 400 13.67 6.34 -41.22
C ILE A 400 12.49 5.44 -40.82
N GLY A 401 12.73 4.16 -40.50
CA GLY A 401 11.69 3.14 -40.21
C GLY A 401 11.34 2.89 -38.75
N ASN A 402 12.22 3.12 -37.79
CA ASN A 402 12.04 2.78 -36.39
C ASN A 402 12.42 3.97 -35.46
N LEU A 403 11.58 5.00 -35.44
CA LEU A 403 11.56 5.92 -34.28
C LEU A 403 11.15 5.08 -33.07
N GLU A 404 12.13 4.78 -32.21
CA GLU A 404 11.92 4.11 -30.93
C GLU A 404 10.78 4.79 -30.17
N TYR A 405 9.80 4.02 -29.72
CA TYR A 405 8.63 4.53 -29.00
C TYR A 405 9.06 4.98 -27.61
N THR A 406 9.42 6.26 -27.48
CA THR A 406 9.90 6.89 -26.25
C THR A 406 8.87 7.86 -25.69
N TYR A 407 9.07 8.29 -24.44
CA TYR A 407 8.27 9.33 -23.82
C TYR A 407 8.26 10.64 -24.66
N GLU A 408 9.40 11.00 -25.22
CA GLU A 408 9.56 12.20 -26.06
C GLU A 408 8.74 12.10 -27.34
N THR A 409 8.81 10.97 -28.05
CA THR A 409 8.03 10.76 -29.29
C THR A 409 6.54 10.73 -29.02
N ALA A 410 6.10 10.12 -27.89
CA ALA A 410 4.70 10.12 -27.44
C ALA A 410 4.22 11.55 -27.11
N SER A 411 5.05 12.37 -26.46
CA SER A 411 4.73 13.76 -26.13
C SER A 411 4.56 14.63 -27.39
N ILE A 412 5.40 14.44 -28.42
CA ILE A 412 5.25 15.13 -29.71
C ILE A 412 3.92 14.75 -30.36
N LYS A 413 3.60 13.45 -30.40
CA LYS A 413 2.33 12.95 -30.93
C LYS A 413 1.12 13.48 -30.16
N ALA A 414 1.20 13.57 -28.85
CA ALA A 414 0.15 14.15 -28.01
C ALA A 414 -0.11 15.63 -28.38
N VAL A 415 0.94 16.41 -28.54
CA VAL A 415 0.83 17.83 -28.99
C VAL A 415 0.19 17.94 -30.36
N GLU A 416 0.55 17.07 -31.32
CA GLU A 416 -0.07 17.05 -32.66
C GLU A 416 -1.59 16.74 -32.61
N LEU A 417 -1.99 15.83 -31.73
CA LEU A 417 -3.40 15.49 -31.53
C LEU A 417 -4.18 16.61 -30.86
N LEU A 418 -3.62 17.23 -29.84
CA LEU A 418 -4.25 18.35 -29.13
C LEU A 418 -4.50 19.55 -30.04
N LYS A 419 -3.66 19.79 -31.03
CA LYS A 419 -3.87 20.85 -32.04
C LYS A 419 -5.13 20.64 -32.88
N ARG A 420 -5.75 19.46 -32.87
CA ARG A 420 -7.00 19.13 -33.59
C ARG A 420 -8.25 19.47 -32.78
N LEU A 421 -8.12 19.85 -31.51
CA LEU A 421 -9.26 20.25 -30.66
C LEU A 421 -10.02 21.46 -31.26
N PRO A 422 -11.32 21.57 -30.99
CA PRO A 422 -12.12 22.73 -31.33
C PRO A 422 -11.48 24.02 -30.78
N LYS A 423 -11.69 25.12 -31.48
CA LYS A 423 -11.17 26.44 -31.08
C LYS A 423 -12.27 27.31 -30.47
N PHE A 424 -11.91 28.02 -29.42
CA PHE A 424 -12.69 29.17 -28.93
C PHE A 424 -12.55 30.39 -29.82
N PRO A 425 -13.43 31.39 -29.69
CA PRO A 425 -13.37 32.64 -30.46
C PRO A 425 -12.06 33.43 -30.29
N ASP A 426 -11.36 33.27 -29.15
CA ASP A 426 -10.06 33.89 -28.87
C ASP A 426 -8.87 33.14 -29.51
N GLY A 427 -9.15 32.07 -30.25
CA GLY A 427 -8.15 31.25 -30.92
C GLY A 427 -7.53 30.14 -30.07
N SER A 428 -7.79 30.10 -28.75
CA SER A 428 -7.39 29.00 -27.88
C SER A 428 -8.15 27.70 -28.20
N LEU A 429 -7.58 26.55 -27.83
CA LEU A 429 -8.19 25.25 -28.06
C LEU A 429 -9.08 24.86 -26.87
N ASP A 430 -10.23 24.26 -27.15
CA ASP A 430 -11.13 23.72 -26.12
C ASP A 430 -10.58 22.39 -25.58
N ALA A 431 -10.02 22.44 -24.36
CA ALA A 431 -9.55 21.26 -23.65
C ALA A 431 -10.51 20.80 -22.55
N SER A 432 -11.81 21.06 -22.71
CA SER A 432 -12.86 20.52 -21.83
C SER A 432 -12.88 18.98 -21.86
N PRO A 433 -13.33 18.31 -20.79
CA PRO A 433 -13.54 16.86 -20.79
C PRO A 433 -14.39 16.38 -21.97
N LYS A 434 -15.39 17.16 -22.38
CA LYS A 434 -16.23 16.89 -23.55
C LYS A 434 -15.42 16.86 -24.85
N ALA A 435 -14.59 17.85 -25.09
CA ALA A 435 -13.77 17.94 -26.30
C ALA A 435 -12.69 16.83 -26.33
N LEU A 436 -12.08 16.53 -25.16
CA LEU A 436 -11.08 15.46 -25.03
C LEU A 436 -11.68 14.05 -25.21
N ALA A 437 -12.95 13.84 -24.85
CA ALA A 437 -13.64 12.58 -25.08
C ALA A 437 -13.80 12.25 -26.57
N GLY A 438 -13.85 13.27 -27.41
CA GLY A 438 -13.95 13.15 -28.88
C GLY A 438 -12.62 12.91 -29.59
N LEU A 439 -11.49 12.93 -28.88
CA LEU A 439 -10.17 12.69 -29.49
C LEU A 439 -9.89 11.19 -29.63
N ASP A 440 -9.36 10.82 -30.80
CA ASP A 440 -8.67 9.55 -30.98
C ASP A 440 -7.47 9.46 -30.03
N LYS A 441 -7.29 8.32 -29.38
CA LYS A 441 -6.20 8.10 -28.42
C LYS A 441 -5.30 6.95 -28.89
N PRO A 442 -4.51 7.14 -29.97
CA PRO A 442 -3.63 6.10 -30.49
C PRO A 442 -2.55 5.75 -29.46
N ASP A 443 -2.19 4.48 -29.34
CA ASP A 443 -1.19 4.00 -28.37
C ASP A 443 0.12 4.79 -28.45
N LYS A 444 0.57 5.18 -29.68
CA LYS A 444 1.79 5.97 -29.90
C LYS A 444 1.78 7.39 -29.31
N ALA A 445 0.64 7.88 -28.84
CA ALA A 445 0.52 9.16 -28.17
C ALA A 445 0.39 9.04 -26.65
N LEU A 446 0.25 7.83 -26.15
CA LEU A 446 0.15 7.52 -24.71
C LEU A 446 1.54 7.26 -24.12
N THR A 447 1.63 7.18 -22.81
CA THR A 447 2.88 6.80 -22.13
C THR A 447 3.33 5.41 -22.59
N PRO A 448 4.63 5.22 -22.95
CA PRO A 448 5.17 3.91 -23.28
C PRO A 448 4.90 2.90 -22.17
N LYS A 449 4.37 1.74 -22.56
CA LYS A 449 4.00 0.69 -21.63
C LYS A 449 5.18 -0.25 -21.39
N PRO A 450 5.42 -0.69 -20.13
CA PRO A 450 6.45 -1.68 -19.86
C PRO A 450 6.09 -3.03 -20.49
N ALA A 451 7.08 -3.88 -20.72
CA ALA A 451 6.85 -5.24 -21.19
C ALA A 451 6.12 -6.05 -20.09
N ILE A 452 5.07 -6.74 -20.49
CA ILE A 452 4.21 -7.48 -19.57
C ILE A 452 4.66 -8.92 -19.48
N VAL A 453 4.86 -9.40 -18.25
CA VAL A 453 5.23 -10.79 -17.96
C VAL A 453 3.95 -11.59 -17.71
N GLU A 454 3.84 -12.73 -18.40
CA GLU A 454 2.71 -13.63 -18.18
C GLU A 454 2.85 -14.40 -16.86
N LEU A 455 1.72 -14.51 -16.16
CA LEU A 455 1.60 -15.39 -14.99
C LEU A 455 1.50 -16.86 -15.46
N THR A 456 2.21 -17.76 -14.79
CA THR A 456 2.18 -19.19 -15.07
C THR A 456 1.84 -20.02 -13.83
N ASP A 457 1.34 -21.24 -14.03
CA ASP A 457 1.05 -22.18 -12.93
C ASP A 457 2.31 -22.49 -12.11
N ILE A 458 3.47 -22.63 -12.78
CA ILE A 458 4.75 -22.92 -12.11
C ILE A 458 5.11 -21.82 -11.10
N LEU A 459 4.89 -20.56 -11.47
CA LEU A 459 5.15 -19.44 -10.58
C LEU A 459 4.18 -19.41 -9.40
N LEU A 460 2.89 -19.64 -9.67
CA LEU A 460 1.89 -19.72 -8.62
C LEU A 460 2.15 -20.90 -7.67
N ASP A 461 2.55 -22.04 -8.19
CA ASP A 461 2.99 -23.18 -7.37
C ASP A 461 4.16 -22.77 -6.46
N ALA A 462 5.19 -22.12 -7.03
CA ALA A 462 6.36 -21.69 -6.27
C ALA A 462 6.02 -20.65 -5.19
N TRP A 463 5.20 -19.65 -5.51
CA TRP A 463 4.80 -18.60 -4.54
C TRP A 463 3.83 -19.12 -3.47
N SER A 464 2.91 -20.03 -3.83
CA SER A 464 1.91 -20.57 -2.88
C SER A 464 2.49 -21.50 -1.82
N MET A 465 3.71 -22.02 -2.04
CA MET A 465 4.45 -22.82 -1.07
C MET A 465 5.07 -21.96 0.03
N THR A 466 4.26 -21.27 0.80
CA THR A 466 4.66 -20.20 1.73
C THR A 466 5.46 -20.69 2.94
N THR A 467 5.42 -21.99 3.29
CA THR A 467 6.23 -22.55 4.38
C THR A 467 7.72 -22.64 4.02
N ILE A 468 8.07 -22.66 2.72
CA ILE A 468 9.46 -22.63 2.27
C ILE A 468 9.91 -21.17 2.30
N VAL A 469 10.70 -20.82 3.31
CA VAL A 469 11.18 -19.44 3.52
C VAL A 469 12.48 -19.19 2.79
N GLU A 470 13.32 -20.22 2.67
CA GLU A 470 14.61 -20.13 2.00
C GLU A 470 14.47 -19.76 0.52
N PRO A 471 15.49 -19.10 -0.07
CA PRO A 471 15.51 -18.81 -1.50
C PRO A 471 15.35 -20.10 -2.32
N MET A 472 14.32 -20.14 -3.14
CA MET A 472 14.01 -21.29 -3.98
C MET A 472 14.27 -20.93 -5.46
N PRO A 473 15.07 -21.71 -6.19
CA PRO A 473 15.24 -21.55 -7.63
C PRO A 473 13.87 -21.55 -8.34
N GLY A 474 13.66 -20.63 -9.28
CA GLY A 474 12.37 -20.51 -9.98
C GLY A 474 11.26 -19.79 -9.22
N ARG A 475 11.55 -19.19 -8.06
CA ARG A 475 10.64 -18.30 -7.32
C ARG A 475 11.18 -16.87 -7.33
N PRO A 476 11.00 -16.12 -8.43
CA PRO A 476 11.47 -14.75 -8.53
C PRO A 476 10.62 -13.82 -7.65
N PRO A 477 11.12 -12.59 -7.33
CA PRO A 477 10.32 -11.52 -6.78
C PRO A 477 9.13 -11.18 -7.69
N VAL A 478 8.01 -10.77 -7.12
CA VAL A 478 6.76 -10.53 -7.88
C VAL A 478 6.68 -9.19 -8.60
N ALA A 479 7.67 -8.31 -8.43
CA ALA A 479 7.66 -6.94 -8.93
C ALA A 479 7.38 -6.86 -10.45
N ASP A 480 8.00 -7.72 -11.25
CA ASP A 480 7.88 -7.73 -12.71
C ASP A 480 6.43 -8.03 -13.17
N TRP A 481 5.67 -8.79 -12.40
CA TRP A 481 4.25 -9.06 -12.68
C TRP A 481 3.33 -7.91 -12.26
N LEU A 482 3.77 -7.07 -11.33
CA LEU A 482 3.01 -5.93 -10.83
C LEU A 482 3.26 -4.67 -11.67
N ARG A 483 4.52 -4.44 -12.05
CA ARG A 483 4.97 -3.21 -12.74
C ARG A 483 5.38 -3.43 -14.17
N GLY A 484 5.59 -4.69 -14.61
CA GLY A 484 6.18 -5.04 -15.89
C GLY A 484 7.70 -4.90 -15.87
N ILE A 485 8.33 -5.36 -16.94
CA ILE A 485 9.76 -5.14 -17.17
C ILE A 485 9.86 -3.80 -17.92
N ALA A 486 10.35 -2.79 -17.24
CA ALA A 486 10.73 -1.52 -17.85
C ALA A 486 12.26 -1.46 -17.98
N ASP A 487 12.73 -0.75 -18.98
CA ASP A 487 14.16 -0.35 -19.07
C ASP A 487 14.49 0.77 -18.04
N ASP A 488 13.66 0.92 -17.03
CA ASP A 488 13.88 1.91 -16.00
C ASP A 488 15.07 1.51 -15.12
N MET A 489 15.86 2.53 -14.78
CA MET A 489 16.96 2.37 -13.82
C MET A 489 16.37 1.87 -12.50
N PRO A 490 16.97 0.85 -11.87
CA PRO A 490 16.50 0.36 -10.59
C PRO A 490 16.49 1.47 -9.54
N ASP A 491 15.52 1.40 -8.64
CA ASP A 491 15.34 2.38 -7.56
C ASP A 491 16.02 1.93 -6.27
N THR A 492 16.34 2.89 -5.42
CA THR A 492 16.82 2.68 -4.06
C THR A 492 15.95 3.50 -3.11
N THR A 493 15.43 2.86 -2.08
CA THR A 493 14.70 3.52 -1.00
C THR A 493 15.66 3.84 0.15
N ILE A 494 15.65 5.08 0.63
CA ILE A 494 16.53 5.53 1.72
C ILE A 494 15.67 5.92 2.93
N ALA A 495 16.10 5.49 4.11
CA ALA A 495 15.55 5.89 5.40
C ALA A 495 16.68 6.21 6.38
N TRP A 496 16.36 6.95 7.44
CA TRP A 496 17.32 7.30 8.50
C TRP A 496 16.79 6.84 9.85
N ARG A 497 17.67 6.22 10.64
CA ARG A 497 17.32 5.64 11.93
C ARG A 497 18.36 5.99 13.00
N ALA A 498 17.88 6.55 14.11
CA ALA A 498 18.73 7.00 15.22
C ALA A 498 19.33 5.84 16.03
N GLU A 499 18.69 4.67 16.04
CA GLU A 499 19.23 3.48 16.68
C GLU A 499 20.54 3.00 16.07
N LEU A 500 20.78 3.29 14.78
CA LEU A 500 22.04 2.96 14.11
C LEU A 500 23.22 3.85 14.55
N ASP A 501 22.93 4.95 15.27
CA ASP A 501 23.94 5.81 15.89
C ASP A 501 24.32 5.37 17.31
N ILE A 502 23.67 4.32 17.84
CA ILE A 502 23.89 3.84 19.21
C ILE A 502 25.08 2.88 19.23
N ASP A 503 26.05 3.13 20.10
CA ASP A 503 27.19 2.25 20.31
C ASP A 503 26.71 0.84 20.73
N GLY A 504 27.29 -0.20 20.10
CA GLY A 504 26.90 -1.60 20.30
C GLY A 504 25.72 -2.09 19.47
N PHE A 505 24.97 -1.22 18.77
CA PHE A 505 23.92 -1.68 17.86
C PHE A 505 24.52 -2.43 16.66
N GLY A 506 25.69 -2.03 16.21
CA GLY A 506 26.44 -2.65 15.12
C GLY A 506 27.01 -4.04 15.42
N ASP A 507 27.05 -4.44 16.69
CA ASP A 507 27.60 -5.72 17.16
C ASP A 507 26.51 -6.78 17.44
N LEU A 508 25.24 -6.42 17.23
CA LEU A 508 24.11 -7.33 17.35
C LEU A 508 24.15 -8.44 16.29
N ASP A 509 23.67 -9.61 16.65
CA ASP A 509 23.48 -10.66 15.66
C ASP A 509 22.28 -10.36 14.73
N ILE A 510 22.25 -11.04 13.59
CA ILE A 510 21.22 -10.78 12.57
C ILE A 510 19.82 -11.12 13.08
N GLY A 511 19.68 -12.08 14.00
CA GLY A 511 18.39 -12.47 14.59
C GLY A 511 17.81 -11.37 15.48
N ASP A 512 18.64 -10.71 16.29
CA ASP A 512 18.25 -9.58 17.13
C ASP A 512 17.86 -8.37 16.26
N ILE A 513 18.57 -8.14 15.15
CA ILE A 513 18.26 -7.08 14.19
C ILE A 513 16.93 -7.35 13.48
N GLU A 514 16.69 -8.59 13.03
CA GLU A 514 15.40 -8.98 12.45
C GLU A 514 14.26 -8.79 13.46
N GLU A 515 14.45 -9.19 14.71
CA GLU A 515 13.44 -9.00 15.76
C GLU A 515 13.19 -7.50 16.04
N TRP A 516 14.24 -6.68 16.05
CA TRP A 516 14.11 -5.24 16.20
C TRP A 516 13.31 -4.62 15.05
N PHE A 517 13.67 -4.91 13.80
CA PHE A 517 12.98 -4.33 12.65
C PHE A 517 11.60 -4.94 12.40
N ASP A 518 11.32 -6.15 12.88
CA ASP A 518 9.96 -6.69 12.92
C ASP A 518 9.07 -5.93 13.91
N ALA A 519 9.64 -5.53 15.05
CA ALA A 519 8.95 -4.73 16.04
C ALA A 519 8.86 -3.23 15.65
N HIS A 520 9.90 -2.69 15.02
CA HIS A 520 10.05 -1.28 14.65
C HIS A 520 10.25 -1.11 13.15
N ARG A 521 9.28 -1.54 12.37
CA ARG A 521 9.36 -1.47 10.90
C ARG A 521 9.60 -0.06 10.40
N VAL A 522 10.39 0.06 9.34
CA VAL A 522 10.55 1.34 8.64
C VAL A 522 9.24 1.70 7.95
N LEU A 523 8.72 2.88 8.18
CA LEU A 523 7.41 3.31 7.69
C LEU A 523 7.54 4.22 6.46
N SER A 524 6.47 4.31 5.68
CA SER A 524 6.48 5.06 4.42
C SER A 524 6.76 6.56 4.58
N HIS A 525 6.43 7.15 5.74
CA HIS A 525 6.74 8.55 6.01
C HIS A 525 8.24 8.76 6.34
N GLU A 526 8.97 7.70 6.68
CA GLU A 526 10.40 7.76 6.96
C GLU A 526 11.25 7.64 5.70
N THR A 527 10.67 7.23 4.57
CA THR A 527 11.38 6.84 3.36
C THR A 527 11.22 7.83 2.22
N LEU A 528 12.24 7.90 1.40
CA LEU A 528 12.18 8.44 0.04
C LEU A 528 12.77 7.42 -0.94
N THR A 529 12.29 7.45 -2.18
CA THR A 529 12.76 6.54 -3.23
C THR A 529 13.29 7.35 -4.40
N VAL A 530 14.49 7.01 -4.86
CA VAL A 530 15.16 7.67 -5.98
C VAL A 530 15.82 6.62 -6.87
N PRO A 531 16.10 6.94 -8.16
CA PRO A 531 16.91 6.07 -9.01
C PRO A 531 18.23 5.69 -8.33
N THR A 532 18.63 4.43 -8.41
CA THR A 532 19.82 3.90 -7.73
C THR A 532 21.08 4.71 -8.04
N LYS A 533 21.21 5.19 -9.28
CA LYS A 533 22.34 6.06 -9.66
C LYS A 533 22.36 7.34 -8.84
N LYS A 534 21.19 7.98 -8.66
CA LYS A 534 21.07 9.21 -7.85
C LYS A 534 21.33 8.92 -6.36
N ALA A 535 20.88 7.78 -5.86
CA ALA A 535 21.22 7.34 -4.50
C ALA A 535 22.72 7.15 -4.32
N ALA A 536 23.39 6.50 -5.26
CA ALA A 536 24.84 6.29 -5.24
C ALA A 536 25.61 7.61 -5.28
N GLU A 537 25.25 8.51 -6.20
CA GLU A 537 25.85 9.86 -6.31
C GLU A 537 25.70 10.62 -4.99
N PHE A 538 24.49 10.64 -4.43
CA PHE A 538 24.22 11.28 -3.13
C PHE A 538 25.09 10.71 -1.99
N LEU A 539 25.16 9.37 -1.87
CA LEU A 539 25.92 8.71 -0.82
C LEU A 539 27.41 9.07 -0.89
N ILE A 540 27.99 9.06 -2.11
CA ILE A 540 29.39 9.42 -2.35
C ILE A 540 29.63 10.90 -2.06
N GLU A 541 28.80 11.80 -2.57
CA GLU A 541 28.97 13.25 -2.36
C GLU A 541 28.83 13.62 -0.89
N ARG A 542 27.80 13.09 -0.23
CA ARG A 542 27.61 13.31 1.22
C ARG A 542 28.79 12.81 2.03
N TRP A 543 29.30 11.65 1.73
CA TRP A 543 30.48 11.08 2.37
C TRP A 543 31.69 11.99 2.24
N LYS A 544 32.01 12.47 1.03
CA LYS A 544 33.09 13.41 0.77
C LYS A 544 32.97 14.71 1.57
N ILE A 545 31.77 15.26 1.70
CA ILE A 545 31.51 16.45 2.51
C ILE A 545 31.79 16.17 3.99
N LEU A 546 31.41 15.00 4.48
CA LEU A 546 31.67 14.59 5.85
C LEU A 546 33.15 14.32 6.11
N GLU A 547 33.88 13.72 5.18
CA GLU A 547 35.32 13.46 5.29
C GLU A 547 36.17 14.77 5.31
N ASN A 548 35.75 15.77 4.53
CA ASN A 548 36.53 17.02 4.38
C ASN A 548 36.31 18.05 5.50
N LYS A 549 35.43 17.81 6.47
CA LYS A 549 35.28 18.70 7.63
C LYS A 549 36.39 18.45 8.62
N PRO A 550 36.99 19.51 9.26
CA PRO A 550 38.11 19.35 10.20
C PRO A 550 37.69 18.41 11.32
N ALA A 551 38.62 17.51 11.66
CA ALA A 551 38.45 16.33 12.47
C ALA A 551 37.99 16.62 13.92
N ASP A 552 36.70 16.74 14.11
CA ASP A 552 36.06 16.35 15.35
C ASP A 552 35.98 14.81 15.41
N GLN A 553 36.23 14.23 16.57
CA GLN A 553 36.19 12.76 16.80
C GLN A 553 34.92 12.10 16.33
N ILE A 554 33.82 12.84 16.21
CA ILE A 554 32.51 12.44 15.71
C ILE A 554 32.55 11.87 14.28
N GLN A 555 33.45 12.32 13.41
CA GLN A 555 33.45 11.93 11.99
C GLN A 555 34.14 10.60 11.74
N LYS A 556 35.12 10.23 12.53
CA LYS A 556 35.68 8.87 12.47
C LYS A 556 34.65 7.85 12.93
N GLN A 557 33.75 8.24 13.81
CA GLN A 557 32.68 7.37 14.31
C GLN A 557 31.60 7.10 13.25
N ILE A 558 31.16 8.10 12.46
CA ILE A 558 30.06 7.91 11.49
C ILE A 558 30.34 6.77 10.48
N GLY A 559 31.59 6.60 10.06
CA GLY A 559 31.98 5.53 9.15
C GLY A 559 31.91 4.14 9.75
N GLU A 560 32.02 4.03 11.06
CA GLU A 560 31.91 2.77 11.80
C GLU A 560 30.44 2.40 12.11
N HIS A 561 29.51 3.36 12.05
CA HIS A 561 28.10 3.08 12.27
C HIS A 561 27.58 2.10 11.23
N PRO A 562 26.66 1.20 11.63
CA PRO A 562 26.05 0.25 10.74
C PRO A 562 25.04 0.93 9.80
N CYS A 563 24.92 0.40 8.59
CA CYS A 563 23.78 0.56 7.71
C CYS A 563 23.07 -0.77 7.61
N VAL A 564 21.75 -0.74 7.52
CA VAL A 564 20.95 -1.94 7.28
C VAL A 564 20.41 -1.89 5.85
N ILE A 565 20.57 -3.00 5.13
CA ILE A 565 20.12 -3.15 3.75
C ILE A 565 19.09 -4.26 3.73
N ASP A 566 17.90 -3.97 3.21
CA ASP A 566 16.83 -4.95 2.98
C ASP A 566 16.62 -5.14 1.48
N GLN A 567 16.93 -6.33 1.00
CA GLN A 567 16.66 -6.81 -0.37
C GLN A 567 15.82 -8.10 -0.35
N GLY A 568 14.86 -8.19 0.59
CA GLY A 568 14.10 -9.41 0.87
C GLY A 568 14.75 -10.26 1.96
N GLY A 569 15.75 -9.70 2.65
CA GLY A 569 16.42 -10.20 3.84
C GLY A 569 17.36 -9.13 4.38
N LEU A 570 17.37 -8.93 5.69
CA LEU A 570 18.17 -7.90 6.34
C LEU A 570 19.65 -8.27 6.31
N ARG A 571 20.49 -7.29 5.98
CA ARG A 571 21.96 -7.36 6.11
C ARG A 571 22.47 -6.10 6.78
N MET A 572 23.43 -6.23 7.62
CA MET A 572 24.14 -5.11 8.21
C MET A 572 25.52 -4.97 7.60
N ILE A 573 25.94 -3.73 7.31
CA ILE A 573 27.23 -3.37 6.76
C ILE A 573 27.67 -2.03 7.36
N ARG A 574 28.98 -1.84 7.57
CA ARG A 574 29.48 -0.52 8.00
C ARG A 574 29.31 0.50 6.88
N LEU A 575 28.92 1.71 7.25
CA LEU A 575 28.67 2.79 6.28
C LEU A 575 29.85 3.02 5.34
N ARG A 576 31.08 3.10 5.86
CA ARG A 576 32.29 3.27 5.02
C ARG A 576 32.49 2.14 4.03
N ASP A 577 32.16 0.88 4.42
CA ASP A 577 32.35 -0.27 3.54
C ASP A 577 31.31 -0.26 2.42
N LEU A 578 30.08 0.14 2.71
CA LEU A 578 29.04 0.35 1.71
C LEU A 578 29.48 1.39 0.68
N ILE A 579 29.92 2.56 1.15
CA ILE A 579 30.35 3.65 0.28
C ILE A 579 31.57 3.24 -0.55
N GLY A 580 32.57 2.59 0.07
CA GLY A 580 33.75 2.09 -0.65
C GLY A 580 33.43 1.05 -1.72
N ARG A 581 32.35 0.29 -1.58
CA ARG A 581 31.84 -0.61 -2.64
C ARG A 581 31.17 0.17 -3.77
N ILE A 582 30.35 1.16 -3.42
CA ILE A 582 29.67 2.01 -4.42
C ILE A 582 30.66 2.81 -5.25
N GLU A 583 31.73 3.36 -4.66
CA GLU A 583 32.81 4.06 -5.36
C GLU A 583 33.53 3.14 -6.37
N LYS A 584 33.65 1.85 -6.08
CA LYS A 584 34.17 0.84 -6.99
C LYS A 584 33.15 0.35 -8.01
N ASN A 585 32.03 1.08 -8.18
CA ASN A 585 30.91 0.74 -9.08
C ASN A 585 30.21 -0.59 -8.74
N GLN A 586 30.27 -1.01 -7.48
CA GLN A 586 29.59 -2.22 -6.98
C GLN A 586 28.22 -1.83 -6.40
N MET A 587 27.30 -1.39 -7.27
CA MET A 587 25.97 -0.90 -6.85
C MET A 587 24.98 -2.02 -6.49
N ARG A 588 25.38 -3.29 -6.62
CA ARG A 588 24.50 -4.45 -6.38
C ARG A 588 23.85 -4.43 -4.98
N ASP A 589 24.55 -3.87 -4.00
CA ASP A 589 24.05 -3.84 -2.62
C ASP A 589 22.87 -2.87 -2.42
N ILE A 590 22.74 -1.87 -3.29
CA ILE A 590 21.68 -0.85 -3.19
C ILE A 590 20.62 -0.95 -4.29
N LEU A 591 20.80 -1.85 -5.27
CA LEU A 591 19.83 -2.07 -6.35
C LEU A 591 18.52 -2.63 -5.80
N ASN A 592 17.40 -1.93 -6.03
CA ASN A 592 16.08 -2.32 -5.55
C ASN A 592 16.06 -2.64 -4.05
N ALA A 593 16.85 -1.91 -3.26
CA ALA A 593 17.05 -2.11 -1.84
C ALA A 593 16.42 -0.99 -1.02
N ASP A 594 16.00 -1.34 0.19
CA ASP A 594 15.79 -0.36 1.25
C ASP A 594 17.13 -0.19 2.00
N VAL A 595 17.70 1.00 1.95
CA VAL A 595 18.96 1.36 2.62
C VAL A 595 18.65 2.22 3.84
N ILE A 596 18.89 1.70 5.02
CA ILE A 596 18.62 2.39 6.28
C ILE A 596 19.96 2.93 6.79
N LEU A 597 20.07 4.25 6.85
CA LEU A 597 21.25 4.99 7.22
C LEU A 597 21.19 5.44 8.68
N PRO A 598 22.33 5.62 9.37
CA PRO A 598 22.37 6.29 10.65
C PRO A 598 21.87 7.74 10.52
N ALA A 599 21.10 8.20 11.50
CA ALA A 599 20.51 9.56 11.46
C ALA A 599 21.58 10.65 11.41
N SER A 600 22.76 10.42 12.02
CA SER A 600 23.91 11.31 11.99
C SER A 600 24.50 11.53 10.59
N PHE A 601 24.24 10.61 9.64
CA PHE A 601 24.68 10.80 8.25
C PHE A 601 24.03 12.05 7.63
N GLY A 602 22.77 12.32 7.94
CA GLY A 602 22.05 13.50 7.44
C GLY A 602 21.85 13.45 5.92
N GLY A 603 21.84 14.61 5.28
CA GLY A 603 21.74 14.71 3.82
C GLY A 603 20.32 14.73 3.30
N ILE A 604 19.37 15.22 4.10
CA ILE A 604 18.00 15.49 3.68
C ILE A 604 17.63 16.94 3.99
N GLU A 605 17.05 17.63 3.03
CA GLU A 605 16.57 19.00 3.22
C GLU A 605 15.25 18.96 4.01
N ARG A 606 15.31 19.47 5.25
CA ARG A 606 14.16 19.49 6.14
C ARG A 606 13.10 20.48 5.67
N GLY A 607 11.82 20.07 5.70
CA GLY A 607 10.68 20.87 5.24
C GLY A 607 10.43 20.75 3.72
N VAL A 608 11.44 20.25 2.96
CA VAL A 608 11.27 19.93 1.53
C VAL A 608 11.27 18.42 1.30
N GLY A 609 12.08 17.67 2.09
CA GLY A 609 12.14 16.21 2.05
C GLY A 609 12.83 15.63 0.82
N LEU A 610 13.72 16.41 0.21
CA LEU A 610 14.56 15.97 -0.92
C LEU A 610 15.98 15.66 -0.45
N LEU A 611 16.69 14.81 -1.20
CA LEU A 611 18.11 14.57 -0.97
C LEU A 611 18.90 15.85 -1.25
N ASP A 612 19.71 16.25 -0.28
CA ASP A 612 20.65 17.35 -0.36
C ASP A 612 21.95 16.96 0.34
N SER A 613 23.00 16.73 -0.44
CA SER A 613 24.32 16.33 0.10
C SER A 613 24.93 17.40 1.02
N GLU A 614 24.54 18.66 0.90
CA GLU A 614 25.00 19.78 1.72
C GLU A 614 24.16 20.04 2.98
N ALA A 615 22.96 19.43 3.09
CA ALA A 615 22.04 19.67 4.20
C ALA A 615 22.73 19.47 5.57
N PRO A 616 22.43 20.31 6.57
CA PRO A 616 23.00 20.17 7.91
C PRO A 616 22.55 18.85 8.56
N LYS A 617 23.38 18.36 9.53
CA LYS A 617 23.17 17.10 10.26
C LYS A 617 21.92 17.08 11.16
N SER A 618 20.88 17.82 10.87
CA SER A 618 19.73 17.97 11.77
C SER A 618 18.70 16.85 11.55
N LYS A 619 18.33 16.18 12.66
CA LYS A 619 17.13 15.34 12.85
C LYS A 619 16.58 14.68 11.57
N SER A 620 17.40 13.83 10.94
CA SER A 620 17.02 13.12 9.71
C SER A 620 16.03 11.97 9.97
N ASP A 621 16.00 11.42 11.19
CA ASP A 621 15.05 10.37 11.57
C ASP A 621 13.65 10.97 11.73
N ALA A 622 12.72 10.56 10.86
CA ALA A 622 11.34 11.04 10.86
C ALA A 622 10.47 10.39 11.97
N GLY A 623 10.91 9.25 12.51
CA GLY A 623 10.19 8.51 13.54
C GLY A 623 10.77 8.64 14.94
N ALA A 624 11.97 9.24 15.08
CA ALA A 624 12.63 9.37 16.38
C ALA A 624 12.28 10.69 17.06
N GLU A 625 11.41 10.63 18.04
CA GLU A 625 11.37 11.65 19.10
C GLU A 625 12.25 11.29 20.29
N ALA A 626 13.17 10.39 20.14
CA ALA A 626 13.35 9.39 21.16
C ALA A 626 14.71 9.25 21.81
N LEU A 627 15.70 9.95 21.42
CA LEU A 627 16.94 10.08 22.21
C LEU A 627 16.89 11.33 23.10
N VAL A 628 15.71 11.87 23.34
CA VAL A 628 15.51 12.97 24.26
C VAL A 628 15.40 12.39 25.66
N GLN A 629 16.42 12.62 26.48
CA GLN A 629 16.47 12.23 27.90
C GLN A 629 15.29 12.75 28.74
N THR A 630 14.42 13.60 28.18
CA THR A 630 13.34 14.30 28.87
C THR A 630 11.92 13.87 28.45
N ALA A 631 11.75 13.12 27.36
CA ALA A 631 10.40 12.67 26.96
C ALA A 631 9.98 11.49 27.84
N THR A 632 8.76 11.54 28.38
CA THR A 632 8.19 10.44 29.17
C THR A 632 7.48 9.44 28.26
N VAL A 633 7.31 8.20 28.73
CA VAL A 633 6.51 7.17 28.03
C VAL A 633 5.08 7.65 27.81
N ALA A 634 4.53 8.45 28.76
CA ALA A 634 3.20 9.05 28.63
C ALA A 634 3.11 10.03 27.46
N ASP A 635 4.13 10.87 27.26
CA ASP A 635 4.14 11.85 26.15
C ASP A 635 4.14 11.15 24.79
N VAL A 636 4.87 10.03 24.64
CA VAL A 636 4.86 9.24 23.41
C VAL A 636 3.56 8.48 23.22
N ALA A 637 2.95 7.96 24.31
CA ALA A 637 1.66 7.31 24.24
C ALA A 637 0.55 8.29 23.83
N ASP A 638 0.53 9.50 24.36
CA ASP A 638 -0.43 10.54 24.01
C ASP A 638 -0.29 10.97 22.54
N LYS A 639 0.94 11.16 22.05
CA LYS A 639 1.21 11.44 20.65
C LYS A 639 0.80 10.28 19.75
N GLN A 640 1.09 9.04 20.12
CA GLN A 640 0.69 7.84 19.36
C GLN A 640 -0.83 7.68 19.31
N LEU A 641 -1.54 8.10 20.34
CA LEU A 641 -3.02 8.09 20.39
C LEU A 641 -3.62 9.23 19.57
N SER A 642 -2.98 10.40 19.55
CA SER A 642 -3.43 11.59 18.82
C SER A 642 -3.12 11.51 17.32
N ASP A 643 -2.02 10.87 16.93
CA ASP A 643 -1.61 10.69 15.53
C ASP A 643 -1.57 9.21 15.15
N THR A 644 -2.69 8.72 14.65
CA THR A 644 -2.81 7.32 14.19
C THR A 644 -2.03 7.02 12.92
N ASN A 645 -1.55 8.05 12.21
CA ASN A 645 -0.85 7.93 10.94
C ASN A 645 0.67 7.84 11.09
N ARG A 646 1.20 8.22 12.24
CA ARG A 646 2.64 8.17 12.55
C ARG A 646 2.94 7.17 13.65
N ARG A 647 4.12 6.56 13.58
CA ARG A 647 4.66 5.71 14.65
C ARG A 647 5.78 6.46 15.33
N TYR A 648 5.62 6.68 16.61
CA TYR A 648 6.66 7.27 17.44
C TYR A 648 7.39 6.16 18.17
N ARG A 649 8.72 6.24 18.20
CA ARG A 649 9.59 5.31 18.89
C ARG A 649 10.20 6.01 20.09
N LEU A 650 9.88 5.55 21.28
CA LEU A 650 10.62 5.94 22.48
C LEU A 650 11.72 4.92 22.71
N MET A 651 12.97 5.36 22.68
CA MET A 651 14.13 4.54 22.97
C MET A 651 14.85 5.13 24.18
N LYS A 652 15.17 4.32 25.15
CA LYS A 652 16.00 4.68 26.30
C LYS A 652 17.15 3.69 26.44
N ILE A 653 18.32 4.19 26.81
CA ILE A 653 19.50 3.37 27.10
C ILE A 653 19.69 3.42 28.61
N GLY A 654 19.78 2.27 29.27
CA GLY A 654 19.98 2.18 30.73
C GLY A 654 20.77 0.94 31.10
N GLU A 655 21.40 0.99 32.28
CA GLU A 655 22.16 -0.13 32.86
C GLU A 655 21.25 -1.13 33.60
N SER A 656 20.01 -0.77 33.92
CA SER A 656 19.01 -1.64 34.56
C SER A 656 17.58 -1.26 34.19
N GLU A 657 16.65 -2.22 34.32
CA GLU A 657 15.20 -2.00 34.09
C GLU A 657 14.59 -0.95 35.01
N GLU A 658 15.09 -0.80 36.23
CA GLU A 658 14.55 0.11 37.24
C GLU A 658 14.83 1.60 36.92
N ALA A 659 15.92 1.89 36.19
CA ALA A 659 16.31 3.25 35.83
C ALA A 659 15.37 3.89 34.78
N LEU A 660 14.41 3.16 34.25
CA LEU A 660 13.58 3.56 33.11
C LEU A 660 12.09 3.72 33.45
N CYS A 661 11.68 3.38 34.65
CA CYS A 661 10.34 3.62 35.15
C CYS A 661 10.27 5.01 35.78
N ASP A 662 9.80 5.99 35.00
CA ASP A 662 9.28 7.24 35.57
C ASP A 662 8.07 6.93 36.45
N ASP A 663 7.92 7.63 37.59
CA ASP A 663 6.86 7.44 38.61
C ASP A 663 5.39 7.61 38.12
N LYS A 664 5.17 7.74 36.82
CA LYS A 664 3.82 7.80 36.25
C LYS A 664 3.42 6.44 35.69
N PRO A 665 2.24 5.92 36.05
CA PRO A 665 1.75 4.67 35.51
C PRO A 665 1.58 4.81 34.00
N VAL A 666 2.42 4.07 33.26
CA VAL A 666 2.21 3.88 31.83
C VAL A 666 0.89 3.16 31.63
N ASN A 667 0.07 3.63 30.71
CA ASN A 667 -1.13 2.88 30.31
C ASN A 667 -0.68 1.58 29.62
N THR A 668 -0.39 0.56 30.43
CA THR A 668 0.03 -0.78 30.01
C THR A 668 -1.01 -1.50 29.17
N ASP A 669 -2.23 -0.94 29.05
CA ASP A 669 -3.28 -1.48 28.19
C ASP A 669 -3.04 -1.16 26.71
N VAL A 670 -2.22 -0.16 26.40
CA VAL A 670 -1.98 0.35 25.04
C VAL A 670 -0.59 0.02 24.48
N LEU A 671 0.44 -0.05 25.33
CA LEU A 671 1.84 -0.23 24.94
C LEU A 671 2.44 -1.51 25.54
N SER A 672 3.34 -2.14 24.77
CA SER A 672 4.18 -3.24 25.22
C SER A 672 5.65 -2.84 25.16
N LYS A 673 6.43 -3.32 26.14
CA LYS A 673 7.87 -3.09 26.25
C LYS A 673 8.64 -4.06 25.35
N PHE A 674 9.63 -3.53 24.62
CA PHE A 674 10.63 -4.31 23.88
C PHE A 674 12.00 -3.97 24.45
N VAL A 675 12.83 -4.96 24.76
CA VAL A 675 14.16 -4.80 25.35
C VAL A 675 15.17 -5.53 24.49
N LEU A 676 16.23 -4.84 24.14
CA LEU A 676 17.36 -5.37 23.39
C LEU A 676 18.65 -5.13 24.21
N ASP A 677 19.43 -6.18 24.42
CA ASP A 677 20.70 -6.11 25.13
C ASP A 677 21.81 -5.70 24.17
N LEU A 678 22.43 -4.55 24.43
CA LEU A 678 23.60 -4.04 23.71
C LEU A 678 24.87 -4.39 24.49
N ARG A 679 25.86 -4.97 23.81
CA ARG A 679 27.19 -5.21 24.38
C ARG A 679 28.10 -4.03 24.07
N SER A 680 28.77 -3.50 25.07
CA SER A 680 29.82 -2.50 24.87
C SER A 680 31.20 -3.16 24.93
N ASP A 681 32.22 -2.48 24.41
CA ASP A 681 33.61 -2.93 24.41
C ASP A 681 34.14 -3.24 25.81
N ASP A 682 33.52 -2.71 26.86
CA ASP A 682 33.88 -2.88 28.28
C ASP A 682 33.15 -4.07 28.95
N ASP A 683 32.52 -4.99 28.19
CA ASP A 683 31.68 -6.08 28.73
C ASP A 683 30.47 -5.59 29.58
N THR A 684 30.17 -4.31 29.58
CA THR A 684 28.96 -3.79 30.25
C THR A 684 27.76 -4.00 29.35
N VAL A 685 26.72 -4.66 29.86
CA VAL A 685 25.45 -4.84 29.15
C VAL A 685 24.62 -3.58 29.34
N ARG A 686 24.36 -2.88 28.27
CA ARG A 686 23.38 -1.78 28.21
C ARG A 686 22.10 -2.29 27.58
N GLN A 687 20.98 -1.79 28.04
CA GLN A 687 19.68 -2.16 27.48
C GLN A 687 19.11 -1.04 26.62
N LEU A 688 18.79 -1.35 25.39
CA LEU A 688 17.98 -0.48 24.54
C LEU A 688 16.51 -0.88 24.74
N ILE A 689 15.76 0.03 25.34
CA ILE A 689 14.35 -0.22 25.67
C ILE A 689 13.47 0.65 24.78
N SER A 690 12.47 0.05 24.18
CA SER A 690 11.47 0.77 23.43
C SER A 690 10.06 0.35 23.80
N MET A 691 9.10 1.22 23.50
CA MET A 691 7.68 0.97 23.70
C MET A 691 6.99 0.80 22.35
N ILE A 692 6.23 -0.28 22.22
CA ILE A 692 5.54 -0.65 20.97
C ILE A 692 4.03 -0.68 21.26
N PRO A 693 3.17 -0.16 20.37
CA PRO A 693 1.73 -0.33 20.51
C PRO A 693 1.33 -1.80 20.57
N LYS A 694 0.53 -2.20 21.55
CA LYS A 694 0.03 -3.59 21.72
C LYS A 694 -0.71 -4.13 20.49
N ARG A 695 -1.24 -3.27 19.65
CA ARG A 695 -1.90 -3.65 18.40
C ARG A 695 -0.99 -4.45 17.45
N ASP A 696 0.30 -4.32 17.60
CA ASP A 696 1.30 -4.95 16.73
C ASP A 696 1.75 -6.34 17.23
N ARG A 697 1.26 -6.79 18.40
CA ARG A 697 1.48 -8.15 18.94
C ARG A 697 0.16 -8.87 19.21
N PRO A 698 -0.47 -9.50 18.21
CA PRO A 698 -1.76 -10.15 18.38
C PRO A 698 -1.71 -11.53 19.09
N GLU A 699 -0.54 -12.06 19.44
CA GLU A 699 -0.37 -13.48 19.79
C GLU A 699 -0.36 -13.80 21.28
N CYS A 700 -0.43 -12.83 22.19
CA CYS A 700 -0.51 -13.11 23.63
C CYS A 700 -1.93 -12.84 24.15
N GLY A 701 -2.75 -13.87 24.25
CA GLY A 701 -4.02 -13.79 24.99
C GLY A 701 -3.78 -13.32 26.43
N SER A 702 -4.56 -12.36 26.88
CA SER A 702 -4.41 -11.75 28.22
C SER A 702 -4.95 -12.64 29.33
N GLN A 703 -5.79 -13.62 28.99
CA GLN A 703 -6.44 -14.51 29.93
C GLN A 703 -6.19 -16.00 29.63
N SER A 704 -6.05 -16.80 30.67
CA SER A 704 -5.94 -18.25 30.52
C SER A 704 -7.29 -18.83 30.11
N GLN A 705 -7.27 -19.84 29.22
CA GLN A 705 -8.47 -20.50 28.72
C GLN A 705 -8.29 -22.02 28.68
N SER A 706 -9.32 -22.76 29.11
CA SER A 706 -9.30 -24.22 28.98
C SER A 706 -9.36 -24.62 27.49
N LEU A 707 -8.76 -25.78 27.17
CA LEU A 707 -8.78 -26.26 25.77
C LEU A 707 -10.22 -26.58 25.32
N ALA A 708 -11.06 -27.13 26.21
CA ALA A 708 -12.44 -27.48 25.89
C ALA A 708 -13.29 -26.24 25.56
N ASP A 709 -13.20 -25.18 26.41
CA ASP A 709 -13.96 -23.95 26.19
C ASP A 709 -13.50 -23.24 24.91
N HIS A 710 -12.18 -23.23 24.67
CA HIS A 710 -11.63 -22.63 23.45
C HIS A 710 -12.18 -23.33 22.20
N VAL A 711 -12.05 -24.65 22.13
CA VAL A 711 -12.51 -25.44 20.96
C VAL A 711 -14.02 -25.26 20.73
N ALA A 712 -14.83 -25.27 21.79
CA ALA A 712 -16.28 -25.04 21.68
C ALA A 712 -16.59 -23.64 21.13
N CYS A 713 -15.83 -22.61 21.54
CA CYS A 713 -16.00 -21.25 21.02
C CYS A 713 -15.58 -21.17 19.55
N VAL A 714 -14.47 -21.81 19.14
CA VAL A 714 -14.04 -21.85 17.72
C VAL A 714 -15.05 -22.59 16.86
N GLU A 715 -15.61 -23.74 17.31
CA GLU A 715 -16.65 -24.46 16.57
C GLU A 715 -17.88 -23.57 16.34
N LYS A 716 -18.37 -22.86 17.38
CA LYS A 716 -19.47 -21.89 17.27
C LYS A 716 -19.20 -20.81 16.24
N HIS A 717 -18.01 -20.19 16.25
CA HIS A 717 -17.66 -19.16 15.27
C HIS A 717 -17.52 -19.71 13.85
N ALA A 718 -16.98 -20.91 13.70
CA ALA A 718 -16.86 -21.58 12.42
C ALA A 718 -18.23 -21.87 11.79
N GLU A 719 -19.20 -22.36 12.58
CA GLU A 719 -20.59 -22.57 12.14
C GLU A 719 -21.27 -21.26 11.74
N GLU A 720 -21.08 -20.19 12.52
CA GLU A 720 -21.64 -18.88 12.20
C GLU A 720 -21.04 -18.28 10.91
N ILE A 721 -19.72 -18.38 10.72
CA ILE A 721 -19.03 -17.97 9.48
C ILE A 721 -19.60 -18.79 8.29
N ALA A 722 -19.71 -20.10 8.42
CA ALA A 722 -20.24 -20.97 7.37
C ALA A 722 -21.67 -20.57 6.98
N ARG A 723 -22.52 -20.32 7.98
CA ARG A 723 -23.91 -19.90 7.79
C ARG A 723 -24.00 -18.52 7.08
N ARG A 724 -23.23 -17.52 7.54
CA ARG A 724 -23.25 -16.16 6.96
C ARG A 724 -22.74 -16.11 5.53
N LEU A 725 -21.71 -16.91 5.25
CA LEU A 725 -21.12 -17.02 3.92
C LEU A 725 -21.94 -17.92 2.99
N ASN A 726 -22.95 -18.64 3.51
CA ASN A 726 -23.74 -19.64 2.80
C ASN A 726 -22.84 -20.68 2.14
N LEU A 727 -21.94 -21.30 2.93
CA LEU A 727 -21.02 -22.32 2.43
C LEU A 727 -21.79 -23.57 1.97
N GLU A 728 -21.25 -24.24 0.97
CA GLU A 728 -21.71 -25.58 0.56
C GLU A 728 -21.56 -26.56 1.73
N ALA A 729 -22.47 -27.52 1.84
CA ALA A 729 -22.57 -28.43 3.00
C ALA A 729 -21.25 -29.18 3.27
N SER A 730 -20.53 -29.60 2.21
CA SER A 730 -19.25 -30.31 2.34
C SER A 730 -18.17 -29.41 2.96
N PHE A 731 -18.09 -28.14 2.56
CA PHE A 731 -17.12 -27.16 3.13
C PHE A 731 -17.50 -26.78 4.55
N ALA A 732 -18.79 -26.59 4.85
CA ALA A 732 -19.26 -26.28 6.19
C ALA A 732 -18.94 -27.42 7.15
N GLU A 733 -19.13 -28.67 6.75
CA GLU A 733 -18.81 -29.84 7.57
C GLU A 733 -17.29 -30.01 7.75
N ALA A 734 -16.49 -29.85 6.69
CA ALA A 734 -15.03 -29.89 6.80
C ALA A 734 -14.50 -28.80 7.75
N LEU A 735 -15.03 -27.58 7.67
CA LEU A 735 -14.69 -26.47 8.55
C LEU A 735 -15.07 -26.77 10.01
N ARG A 736 -16.28 -27.29 10.26
CA ARG A 736 -16.74 -27.65 11.59
C ARG A 736 -15.86 -28.74 12.23
N LEU A 737 -15.55 -29.80 11.46
CA LEU A 737 -14.67 -30.87 11.93
C LEU A 737 -13.27 -30.35 12.22
N ALA A 738 -12.73 -29.49 11.36
CA ALA A 738 -11.44 -28.87 11.57
C ALA A 738 -11.45 -27.98 12.82
N ALA A 739 -12.48 -27.15 13.03
CA ALA A 739 -12.63 -26.31 14.22
C ALA A 739 -12.64 -27.15 15.51
N LYS A 740 -13.35 -28.28 15.50
CA LYS A 740 -13.42 -29.18 16.63
C LYS A 740 -12.10 -29.84 16.98
N ARG A 741 -11.19 -30.00 16.03
CA ARG A 741 -9.96 -30.79 16.17
C ARG A 741 -8.64 -30.01 16.04
N HIS A 742 -8.68 -28.73 15.63
CA HIS A 742 -7.48 -27.95 15.27
C HIS A 742 -6.43 -27.88 16.39
N ASP A 743 -6.86 -27.89 17.63
CA ASP A 743 -6.03 -27.68 18.83
C ASP A 743 -5.81 -28.94 19.70
N GLU A 744 -6.27 -30.11 19.28
CA GLU A 744 -6.10 -31.37 20.05
C GLU A 744 -4.63 -31.69 20.33
N GLY A 745 -3.70 -31.30 19.47
CA GLY A 745 -2.26 -31.42 19.71
C GLY A 745 -1.75 -30.64 20.92
N LYS A 746 -2.49 -29.65 21.39
CA LYS A 746 -2.16 -28.93 22.63
C LYS A 746 -2.30 -29.79 23.90
N ARG A 747 -2.97 -30.94 23.85
CA ARG A 747 -3.02 -31.90 24.97
C ARG A 747 -1.68 -32.54 25.27
N ARG A 748 -0.68 -32.47 24.38
CA ARG A 748 0.64 -33.05 24.59
C ARG A 748 1.32 -32.48 25.82
N ALA A 749 1.99 -33.38 26.63
CA ALA A 749 2.70 -32.97 27.84
C ALA A 749 3.73 -31.84 27.57
N ILE A 750 4.40 -31.89 26.43
CA ILE A 750 5.36 -30.85 26.01
C ILE A 750 4.71 -29.46 25.89
N TRP A 751 3.49 -29.40 25.35
CA TRP A 751 2.75 -28.15 25.24
C TRP A 751 2.24 -27.68 26.60
N GLN A 752 1.57 -28.59 27.35
CA GLN A 752 0.98 -28.23 28.64
C GLN A 752 2.04 -27.76 29.63
N LYS A 753 3.22 -28.38 29.64
CA LYS A 753 4.33 -27.94 30.49
C LYS A 753 4.79 -26.51 30.11
N ALA A 754 4.76 -26.15 28.83
CA ALA A 754 5.18 -24.83 28.36
C ALA A 754 4.17 -23.70 28.69
N VAL A 755 2.87 -24.04 28.79
CA VAL A 755 1.81 -23.06 29.10
C VAL A 755 1.39 -23.09 30.60
N GLY A 756 2.04 -23.92 31.43
CA GLY A 756 1.72 -24.05 32.86
C GLY A 756 0.44 -24.83 33.14
N GLY A 757 -0.04 -25.64 32.20
CA GLY A 757 -1.18 -26.53 32.33
C GLY A 757 -0.78 -27.97 32.68
N SER A 758 -1.76 -28.88 32.67
CA SER A 758 -1.57 -30.31 32.83
C SER A 758 -2.35 -31.09 31.77
N VAL A 759 -1.97 -32.33 31.54
CA VAL A 759 -2.66 -33.23 30.60
C VAL A 759 -4.12 -33.49 31.05
N ASP A 760 -4.37 -33.55 32.34
CA ASP A 760 -5.72 -33.76 32.90
C ASP A 760 -6.62 -32.52 32.82
N LYS A 761 -6.00 -31.34 32.85
CA LYS A 761 -6.68 -30.04 32.76
C LYS A 761 -5.96 -29.19 31.69
N PRO A 762 -6.13 -29.54 30.39
CA PRO A 762 -5.36 -28.89 29.34
C PRO A 762 -5.80 -27.46 29.12
N LEU A 763 -4.82 -26.58 29.00
CA LEU A 763 -4.98 -25.17 28.62
C LEU A 763 -4.74 -24.96 27.12
N ALA A 764 -5.59 -24.16 26.49
CA ALA A 764 -5.35 -23.64 25.15
C ALA A 764 -4.43 -22.41 25.19
N LYS A 765 -4.59 -21.57 26.26
CA LYS A 765 -3.84 -20.33 26.46
C LYS A 765 -3.39 -20.21 27.92
N SER A 766 -2.20 -19.66 28.11
CA SER A 766 -1.58 -19.52 29.44
C SER A 766 -1.93 -18.21 30.14
N GLY A 767 -2.46 -17.21 29.45
CA GLY A 767 -2.59 -15.84 29.95
C GLY A 767 -1.24 -15.12 30.18
N GLY A 768 -0.13 -15.63 29.63
CA GLY A 768 1.21 -15.10 29.83
C GLY A 768 2.24 -15.64 28.82
N ARG A 769 3.54 -15.57 29.15
CA ARG A 769 4.64 -16.05 28.29
C ARG A 769 4.62 -17.57 28.12
N ILE A 770 4.75 -18.04 26.90
CA ILE A 770 4.97 -19.45 26.59
C ILE A 770 6.45 -19.77 26.84
N GLY A 771 6.72 -20.84 27.64
CA GLY A 771 8.09 -21.26 27.92
C GLY A 771 8.84 -21.75 26.68
N HIS A 772 10.17 -21.63 26.70
CA HIS A 772 11.08 -21.96 25.59
C HIS A 772 10.96 -23.40 25.03
N ILE A 773 10.46 -24.32 25.87
CA ILE A 773 10.45 -25.78 25.59
C ILE A 773 9.52 -26.14 24.41
N ALA A 774 8.47 -25.34 24.14
CA ALA A 774 7.51 -25.62 23.05
C ALA A 774 7.88 -25.02 21.69
N ARG A 775 8.99 -24.31 21.57
CA ARG A 775 9.31 -23.58 20.32
C ARG A 775 9.43 -24.44 19.08
N ASN A 776 9.83 -25.70 19.21
CA ASN A 776 10.00 -26.61 18.09
C ASN A 776 8.78 -27.48 17.80
N TYR A 777 8.01 -27.89 18.81
CA TYR A 777 6.80 -28.71 18.63
C TYR A 777 5.68 -27.90 17.97
N ARG A 778 5.00 -28.52 17.00
CA ARG A 778 3.87 -27.92 16.31
C ARG A 778 2.58 -28.66 16.67
N HIS A 779 1.73 -28.00 17.46
CA HIS A 779 0.46 -28.60 17.85
C HIS A 779 -0.46 -28.86 16.67
N GLU A 780 -0.34 -28.13 15.58
CA GLU A 780 -1.08 -28.34 14.33
C GLU A 780 -0.80 -29.75 13.78
N PHE A 781 0.46 -30.19 13.85
CA PHE A 781 0.86 -31.54 13.43
C PHE A 781 0.30 -32.63 14.35
N GLY A 782 0.37 -32.40 15.68
CA GLY A 782 -0.22 -33.30 16.67
C GLY A 782 -1.74 -33.39 16.54
N SER A 783 -2.42 -32.30 16.27
CA SER A 783 -3.87 -32.23 16.01
C SER A 783 -4.27 -33.01 14.76
N LEU A 784 -3.50 -32.83 13.67
CA LEU A 784 -3.69 -33.56 12.42
C LEU A 784 -3.59 -35.08 12.65
N ARG A 785 -2.58 -35.52 13.39
CA ARG A 785 -2.42 -36.94 13.73
C ARG A 785 -3.63 -37.49 14.50
N GLU A 786 -4.06 -36.79 15.58
CA GLU A 786 -5.24 -37.19 16.35
C GLU A 786 -6.50 -37.27 15.49
N PHE A 787 -6.68 -36.33 14.58
CA PHE A 787 -7.82 -36.33 13.65
C PHE A 787 -7.78 -37.55 12.71
N ILE A 788 -6.61 -37.88 12.14
CA ILE A 788 -6.43 -39.03 11.26
C ILE A 788 -6.68 -40.34 12.02
N ASP A 789 -6.10 -40.51 13.20
CA ASP A 789 -6.23 -41.73 13.98
C ASP A 789 -7.68 -41.96 14.47
N ASN A 790 -8.45 -40.92 14.78
CA ASN A 790 -9.74 -41.06 15.46
C ASN A 790 -10.98 -40.85 14.58
N ASP A 791 -10.86 -40.07 13.51
CA ASP A 791 -12.01 -39.61 12.74
C ASP A 791 -11.96 -39.98 11.26
N ALA A 792 -10.83 -40.44 10.71
CA ALA A 792 -10.69 -40.80 9.29
C ALA A 792 -11.71 -41.82 8.81
N ALA A 793 -11.99 -42.87 9.60
CA ALA A 793 -12.94 -43.90 9.24
C ALA A 793 -14.43 -43.44 9.23
N LYS A 794 -14.72 -42.28 9.80
CA LYS A 794 -16.08 -41.73 9.95
C LYS A 794 -16.45 -40.68 8.91
N CYS A 795 -15.49 -40.22 8.11
CA CYS A 795 -15.66 -39.14 7.18
C CYS A 795 -15.64 -39.61 5.72
N ASN A 796 -16.36 -38.89 4.86
CA ASN A 796 -16.18 -38.98 3.42
C ASN A 796 -14.76 -38.52 3.05
N ALA A 797 -14.13 -39.13 2.07
CA ALA A 797 -12.74 -38.88 1.67
C ALA A 797 -12.47 -37.39 1.33
N GLU A 798 -13.41 -36.70 0.67
CA GLU A 798 -13.28 -35.31 0.30
C GLU A 798 -13.32 -34.39 1.55
N ILE A 799 -14.27 -34.64 2.46
CA ILE A 799 -14.40 -33.90 3.71
C ILE A 799 -13.17 -34.15 4.59
N LEU A 800 -12.71 -35.42 4.64
CA LEU A 800 -11.53 -35.80 5.39
C LEU A 800 -10.27 -35.08 4.91
N ASP A 801 -10.01 -35.10 3.60
CA ASP A 801 -8.82 -34.44 3.03
C ASP A 801 -8.80 -32.95 3.29
N LEU A 802 -9.95 -32.28 3.12
CA LEU A 802 -10.05 -30.83 3.38
C LEU A 802 -9.91 -30.54 4.89
N ALA A 803 -10.64 -31.21 5.76
CA ALA A 803 -10.55 -30.98 7.21
C ALA A 803 -9.12 -31.21 7.73
N ALA A 804 -8.48 -32.31 7.30
CA ALA A 804 -7.08 -32.59 7.66
C ALA A 804 -6.11 -31.50 7.20
N HIS A 805 -6.34 -30.92 6.00
CA HIS A 805 -5.53 -29.81 5.51
C HIS A 805 -5.77 -28.55 6.33
N LEU A 806 -7.04 -28.20 6.60
CA LEU A 806 -7.38 -27.03 7.42
C LEU A 806 -6.71 -27.09 8.79
N ILE A 807 -6.73 -28.27 9.45
CA ILE A 807 -6.04 -28.50 10.72
C ILE A 807 -4.52 -28.28 10.57
N ALA A 808 -3.92 -28.78 9.50
CA ALA A 808 -2.48 -28.61 9.27
C ALA A 808 -2.08 -27.16 8.99
N ALA A 809 -2.97 -26.38 8.35
CA ALA A 809 -2.64 -25.08 7.79
C ALA A 809 -3.10 -23.87 8.63
N HIS A 810 -3.86 -24.07 9.74
CA HIS A 810 -4.51 -22.97 10.47
C HIS A 810 -3.56 -21.92 11.06
N HIS A 811 -2.27 -22.24 11.23
CA HIS A 811 -1.22 -21.27 11.57
C HIS A 811 -0.26 -20.96 10.41
N GLY A 812 -0.68 -21.21 9.14
CA GLY A 812 0.07 -20.89 7.93
C GLY A 812 1.22 -21.86 7.65
N ARG A 813 1.22 -23.06 8.25
CA ARG A 813 2.13 -24.18 7.96
C ARG A 813 1.44 -25.22 7.07
N GLY A 814 2.14 -26.32 6.74
CA GLY A 814 1.58 -27.34 5.85
C GLY A 814 1.41 -26.91 4.39
N ARG A 815 2.07 -25.84 3.97
CA ARG A 815 2.08 -25.28 2.62
C ARG A 815 3.50 -25.24 2.03
N PRO A 816 4.09 -26.35 1.57
CA PRO A 816 3.48 -27.68 1.56
C PRO A 816 3.85 -28.57 2.75
N HIS A 817 4.74 -28.19 3.68
CA HIS A 817 5.35 -29.10 4.64
C HIS A 817 5.45 -28.55 6.06
N PHE A 818 5.81 -29.44 6.98
CA PHE A 818 6.30 -29.11 8.33
C PHE A 818 7.79 -29.36 8.44
N PRO A 819 8.55 -28.54 9.19
CA PRO A 819 9.94 -28.87 9.53
C PRO A 819 9.98 -30.10 10.42
N LYS A 820 11.02 -30.95 10.31
CA LYS A 820 11.16 -32.19 11.08
C LYS A 820 11.09 -31.98 12.59
N GLY A 821 11.61 -30.88 13.13
CA GLY A 821 11.53 -30.55 14.54
C GLY A 821 10.11 -30.23 15.02
N GLY A 822 9.14 -30.01 14.11
CA GLY A 822 7.75 -29.73 14.44
C GLY A 822 6.86 -30.98 14.56
N PHE A 823 7.41 -32.19 14.32
CA PHE A 823 6.66 -33.43 14.37
C PHE A 823 6.24 -33.80 15.81
N ASP A 824 5.21 -34.63 15.90
CA ASP A 824 4.71 -35.11 17.20
C ASP A 824 5.70 -36.06 17.84
N PRO A 825 6.27 -35.73 19.02
CA PRO A 825 7.24 -36.56 19.69
C PRO A 825 6.67 -37.92 20.19
N ASP A 826 5.36 -37.94 20.46
CA ASP A 826 4.68 -39.14 20.97
C ASP A 826 4.39 -40.18 19.88
N ALA A 827 4.67 -39.91 18.63
CA ALA A 827 4.48 -40.83 17.52
C ALA A 827 5.58 -40.70 16.45
N SER A 828 6.81 -40.79 16.86
CA SER A 828 7.98 -40.64 16.00
C SER A 828 8.03 -41.61 14.81
N ASN A 829 7.43 -42.78 14.92
CA ASN A 829 7.37 -43.82 13.87
C ASN A 829 6.37 -43.51 12.75
N LYS A 830 5.24 -42.84 13.04
CA LYS A 830 4.20 -42.46 12.07
C LYS A 830 4.42 -41.05 11.48
N SER A 831 5.14 -40.20 12.17
CA SER A 831 5.31 -38.78 11.80
C SER A 831 5.90 -38.56 10.39
N PRO A 832 6.88 -39.34 9.91
CA PRO A 832 7.38 -39.18 8.55
C PRO A 832 6.34 -39.45 7.47
N GLU A 833 5.48 -40.46 7.63
CA GLU A 833 4.42 -40.81 6.68
C GLU A 833 3.36 -39.70 6.62
N ILE A 834 2.94 -39.19 7.78
CA ILE A 834 2.00 -38.08 7.90
C ILE A 834 2.61 -36.82 7.27
N GLY A 835 3.90 -36.55 7.48
CA GLY A 835 4.60 -35.41 6.88
C GLY A 835 4.63 -35.44 5.36
N VAL A 836 4.84 -36.61 4.76
CA VAL A 836 4.77 -36.82 3.30
C VAL A 836 3.34 -36.64 2.79
N GLU A 837 2.35 -37.17 3.53
CA GLU A 837 0.93 -37.05 3.14
C GLU A 837 0.44 -35.61 3.22
N VAL A 838 0.92 -34.77 4.13
CA VAL A 838 0.64 -33.33 4.16
C VAL A 838 1.03 -32.68 2.84
N MET A 839 2.22 -32.96 2.31
CA MET A 839 2.67 -32.41 1.04
C MET A 839 1.81 -32.87 -0.13
N ARG A 840 1.48 -34.16 -0.20
CA ARG A 840 0.61 -34.73 -1.23
C ARG A 840 -0.79 -34.14 -1.18
N ARG A 841 -1.36 -34.01 0.01
CA ARG A 841 -2.68 -33.42 0.25
C ARG A 841 -2.75 -31.97 -0.19
N PHE A 842 -1.76 -31.15 0.19
CA PHE A 842 -1.67 -29.78 -0.28
C PHE A 842 -1.72 -29.69 -1.81
N GLY A 843 -0.88 -30.46 -2.52
CA GLY A 843 -0.85 -30.47 -3.98
C GLY A 843 -2.17 -30.94 -4.62
N ARG A 844 -2.85 -31.95 -4.04
CA ARG A 844 -4.17 -32.43 -4.53
C ARG A 844 -5.23 -31.32 -4.36
N LEU A 845 -5.34 -30.75 -3.18
CA LEU A 845 -6.36 -29.77 -2.86
C LEU A 845 -6.13 -28.45 -3.60
N GLN A 846 -4.87 -28.04 -3.79
CA GLN A 846 -4.55 -26.86 -4.59
C GLN A 846 -4.99 -27.02 -6.06
N ARG A 847 -4.81 -28.19 -6.66
CA ARG A 847 -5.32 -28.48 -8.00
C ARG A 847 -6.84 -28.56 -8.06
N GLN A 848 -7.48 -29.08 -7.02
CA GLN A 848 -8.92 -29.25 -6.92
C GLN A 848 -9.65 -27.92 -6.73
N TYR A 849 -9.17 -27.06 -5.80
CA TYR A 849 -9.85 -25.83 -5.40
C TYR A 849 -9.20 -24.56 -5.96
N GLY A 850 -8.01 -24.64 -6.52
CA GLY A 850 -7.22 -23.51 -6.95
C GLY A 850 -6.47 -22.83 -5.79
N TYR A 851 -5.55 -21.94 -6.14
CA TYR A 851 -4.61 -21.31 -5.20
C TYR A 851 -5.33 -20.47 -4.13
N TRP A 852 -6.20 -19.56 -4.57
CA TRP A 852 -6.84 -18.59 -3.68
C TRP A 852 -8.01 -19.20 -2.89
N ARG A 853 -8.79 -20.08 -3.49
CA ARG A 853 -9.92 -20.71 -2.79
C ARG A 853 -9.44 -21.63 -1.67
N LEU A 854 -8.37 -22.42 -1.90
CA LEU A 854 -7.80 -23.25 -0.84
C LEU A 854 -7.30 -22.39 0.33
N ALA A 855 -6.55 -21.32 0.02
CA ALA A 855 -6.07 -20.37 1.02
C ALA A 855 -7.23 -19.65 1.74
N TRP A 856 -8.32 -19.35 1.05
CA TRP A 856 -9.51 -18.76 1.66
C TRP A 856 -10.21 -19.72 2.62
N LEU A 857 -10.33 -20.99 2.27
CA LEU A 857 -10.91 -22.02 3.16
C LEU A 857 -10.06 -22.18 4.43
N GLU A 858 -8.73 -22.20 4.32
CA GLU A 858 -7.82 -22.19 5.47
C GLU A 858 -8.09 -21.00 6.41
N ASN A 859 -8.37 -19.83 5.82
CA ASN A 859 -8.62 -18.62 6.57
C ASN A 859 -9.92 -18.64 7.35
N LEU A 860 -10.95 -19.38 6.92
CA LEU A 860 -12.20 -19.47 7.66
C LEU A 860 -11.98 -20.07 9.06
N LEU A 861 -11.16 -21.12 9.15
CA LEU A 861 -10.80 -21.72 10.45
C LEU A 861 -9.95 -20.75 11.28
N ARG A 862 -8.97 -20.10 10.64
CA ARG A 862 -8.08 -19.16 11.31
C ARG A 862 -8.82 -17.94 11.86
N CYS A 863 -9.81 -17.44 11.13
CA CYS A 863 -10.66 -16.33 11.57
C CYS A 863 -11.57 -16.77 12.73
N ALA A 864 -12.11 -18.00 12.68
CA ALA A 864 -12.90 -18.55 13.78
C ALA A 864 -12.08 -18.66 15.09
N ASP A 865 -10.83 -19.12 15.00
CA ASP A 865 -9.89 -19.16 16.12
C ASP A 865 -9.55 -17.76 16.65
N ALA A 866 -9.30 -16.78 15.75
CA ALA A 866 -9.03 -15.40 16.12
C ALA A 866 -10.22 -14.74 16.83
N LEU A 867 -11.46 -14.98 16.36
CA LEU A 867 -12.69 -14.48 16.98
C LEU A 867 -12.91 -15.10 18.38
N ALA A 868 -12.72 -16.41 18.53
CA ALA A 868 -12.81 -17.09 19.82
C ALA A 868 -11.76 -16.56 20.81
N SER A 869 -10.56 -16.25 20.33
CA SER A 869 -9.49 -15.64 21.09
C SER A 869 -9.85 -14.24 21.59
N ALA A 870 -10.40 -13.41 20.69
CA ALA A 870 -10.83 -12.06 21.01
C ALA A 870 -12.03 -12.04 22.00
N GLU A 871 -12.96 -12.99 21.88
CA GLU A 871 -14.09 -13.17 22.82
C GLU A 871 -13.58 -13.47 24.23
N ASN A 872 -12.61 -14.36 24.37
CA ASN A 872 -11.99 -14.70 25.66
C ASN A 872 -11.27 -13.51 26.32
N ASP A 873 -10.62 -12.67 25.53
CA ASP A 873 -9.90 -11.48 26.02
C ASP A 873 -10.82 -10.27 26.30
N GLY A 874 -12.14 -10.42 26.16
CA GLY A 874 -13.12 -9.36 26.39
C GLY A 874 -13.16 -8.29 25.30
N GLY A 875 -12.50 -8.51 24.16
CA GLY A 875 -12.38 -7.58 23.05
C GLY A 875 -13.59 -7.49 22.11
N LEU A 876 -14.60 -8.33 22.28
CA LEU A 876 -15.86 -8.33 21.50
C LEU A 876 -17.00 -7.59 22.23
N ARG A 877 -16.71 -6.53 22.99
CA ARG A 877 -17.82 -5.66 23.44
C ARG A 877 -18.38 -4.91 22.23
N LYS A 878 -19.69 -5.15 21.99
CA LYS A 878 -20.55 -4.60 20.94
C LYS A 878 -20.47 -3.09 20.80
#